data_6bc2ad50321a4b85813603d9fc6cc666
#
_entry.id   6bc2ad50321a4b85813603d9fc6cc666
#
_cell.length_a   1.000
_cell.length_b   1.000
_cell.length_c   1.000
_cell.angle_alpha   90.00
_cell.angle_beta   90.00
_cell.angle_gamma   90.00
#
_symmetry.space_group_name_H-M   'P 1'
#
loop_
_entity.id
_entity.type
_entity.pdbx_description
1 polymer ?
#
loop_
_entity_poly.entity_id
_entity_poly.type
_entity_poly.pdbx_seq_one_letter_code
_entity_poly.pdbx_strand_id
1 'polypeptide(L)'
;MESPVLEDFFTKQWTSVTKSCSERMEPHDRRTIRSFRTYEDVQEHVFVEQDEEASEAALQELAMLQPRLVDLKNFSDFFAKQLRPTLETSMFWGLLGLLLTLALQHDETMRRVVQMIKKLSRNCHDFILHCRQSPTVTKEDKESCFDIFLRITTFLADGVQLLRQADDDFSELTDASGRQHPEWSKLTEKFTAAVDEIEDTLNRIERVAAMYQRQYQGDMASWFSYLSLSPRAFRDTAQLPCFVLPPIRTARFFDRDDVIEKVEKHFQDGDSTSPLRALALYGMGGVGKSHVAMKYLEKKLANKDFDAIFWVNAESPVSIQQSFTDIALRLKLPDTGPATHDENRMILKGWMQQTECKWMIIYDNAESIELLRDYWPLSGSHGRVLITTRNHLLGFDPADAGLEILPWDTDTGSKFLLHLLAGHISAELLANETQSAYSLSERLSGHALALSNMCGLIHRRSWSISELVEVYDRSRDFKDGLETVWRLSFENLRPDCAALLSIFTFCAPDSIPQSLFESSEEMENLTDDMLRYLDSDRLSTNTEELLALALIKRDRYNRVFSIHRLIAAQFRRFLSPKDLRKAFLEASILIYNAFPKRPKKPGATRANLYNVWDKCQLWLQHVLQLKVSFMQERKRDPSFSACRETCETWVQCQRYLLETQNWRELEDLVIVNKIAMKTLPEPDKEIYLLSSTEIHVASMWAFRGRFKMALESLLTAHSLKLAESPVDLQNTCWIEDNLASIYGCLGDFDTAIEWIKRSYATWERWSESTGVDFKCPPLLKLTHGRILTHGGRLDEARVQLTEAIDGLLSAEPFVWAPTATCKFTIGRLLMFEGKYEAAESMLLESQSMWLQGDKSRALDFNGIIVYQLGSCAFMQGNVDAALKHLQEAKVISSIHKDTHPAKYARCLFKLSEALRQFPGREAEADEQLKKAKDLYFQIIGKSQATTIQRPKDNSLTQSEQVKEEDFDTLIHISQR
;
A
#
# COMPACT_ATOMS: atom_id res chain seq x y z
N MET A 1 -14.13 -10.99 -18.79
CA MET A 1 -15.43 -11.72 -18.76
C MET A 1 -15.11 -13.18 -18.91
N GLU A 2 -15.26 -13.92 -17.84
CA GLU A 2 -15.18 -15.37 -17.89
C GLU A 2 -16.34 -15.87 -18.74
N SER A 3 -16.09 -16.90 -19.51
CA SER A 3 -17.10 -17.48 -20.41
C SER A 3 -18.36 -17.84 -19.63
N PRO A 4 -19.57 -17.46 -20.08
CA PRO A 4 -20.84 -17.86 -19.47
C PRO A 4 -20.95 -19.38 -19.28
N VAL A 5 -20.19 -20.15 -20.04
CA VAL A 5 -20.13 -21.62 -20.01
C VAL A 5 -19.45 -22.14 -18.72
N LEU A 6 -18.43 -21.44 -18.20
CA LEU A 6 -17.78 -21.83 -16.95
C LEU A 6 -18.69 -21.55 -15.73
N GLU A 7 -19.41 -20.45 -15.76
CA GLU A 7 -20.34 -20.06 -14.72
C GLU A 7 -21.51 -21.01 -14.57
N ASP A 8 -22.04 -21.47 -15.68
CA ASP A 8 -23.08 -22.46 -15.72
C ASP A 8 -22.56 -23.82 -15.23
N PHE A 9 -21.31 -24.17 -15.52
CA PHE A 9 -20.65 -25.39 -15.07
C PHE A 9 -20.46 -25.43 -13.54
N PHE A 10 -19.88 -24.41 -12.92
CA PHE A 10 -19.70 -24.37 -11.46
C PHE A 10 -21.02 -24.32 -10.71
N THR A 11 -21.99 -23.54 -11.19
CA THR A 11 -23.33 -23.48 -10.60
C THR A 11 -24.06 -24.85 -10.67
N LYS A 12 -23.95 -25.53 -11.77
CA LYS A 12 -24.57 -26.88 -11.94
C LYS A 12 -23.90 -27.91 -11.04
N GLN A 13 -22.57 -27.92 -10.96
CA GLN A 13 -21.85 -28.86 -10.08
C GLN A 13 -22.16 -28.58 -8.60
N TRP A 14 -22.13 -27.31 -8.18
CA TRP A 14 -22.44 -26.91 -6.79
C TRP A 14 -23.89 -27.32 -6.44
N THR A 15 -24.85 -27.02 -7.30
CA THR A 15 -26.24 -27.39 -7.11
C THR A 15 -26.42 -28.92 -7.04
N SER A 16 -25.67 -29.67 -7.83
CA SER A 16 -25.70 -31.14 -7.81
C SER A 16 -25.15 -31.68 -6.48
N VAL A 17 -24.03 -31.17 -6.01
CA VAL A 17 -23.39 -31.58 -4.73
C VAL A 17 -24.26 -31.18 -3.54
N THR A 18 -24.75 -29.97 -3.46
CA THR A 18 -25.61 -29.51 -2.37
C THR A 18 -26.92 -30.27 -2.32
N LYS A 19 -27.49 -30.62 -3.48
CA LYS A 19 -28.66 -31.49 -3.58
C LYS A 19 -28.35 -32.89 -3.09
N SER A 20 -27.25 -33.50 -3.56
CA SER A 20 -26.81 -34.82 -3.12
C SER A 20 -26.53 -34.88 -1.62
N CYS A 21 -25.83 -33.86 -1.06
CA CYS A 21 -25.62 -33.79 0.38
C CYS A 21 -26.94 -33.65 1.14
N SER A 22 -27.86 -32.79 0.66
CA SER A 22 -29.16 -32.60 1.32
C SER A 22 -30.05 -33.87 1.25
N GLU A 23 -30.03 -34.60 0.15
CA GLU A 23 -30.81 -35.83 -0.01
C GLU A 23 -30.36 -36.96 0.93
N ARG A 24 -29.07 -36.98 1.29
CA ARG A 24 -28.48 -37.97 2.22
C ARG A 24 -28.77 -37.65 3.69
N MET A 25 -29.21 -36.44 4.04
CA MET A 25 -29.46 -36.01 5.40
C MET A 25 -30.88 -36.30 5.84
N GLU A 26 -31.08 -36.62 7.12
CA GLU A 26 -32.40 -36.79 7.72
C GLU A 26 -33.21 -35.49 7.74
N PRO A 27 -34.54 -35.53 7.81
CA PRO A 27 -35.38 -34.32 7.86
C PRO A 27 -35.07 -33.38 9.03
N HIS A 28 -34.61 -33.91 10.15
CA HIS A 28 -34.18 -33.14 11.32
C HIS A 28 -32.87 -32.42 11.01
N ASP A 29 -31.85 -33.11 10.49
CA ASP A 29 -30.54 -32.57 10.15
C ASP A 29 -30.63 -31.46 9.11
N ARG A 30 -31.53 -31.58 8.13
CA ARG A 30 -31.79 -30.52 7.15
C ARG A 30 -32.30 -29.22 7.79
N ARG A 31 -33.03 -29.31 8.92
CA ARG A 31 -33.46 -28.09 9.66
C ARG A 31 -32.27 -27.46 10.40
N THR A 32 -31.47 -28.27 11.05
CA THR A 32 -30.29 -27.85 11.77
C THR A 32 -29.23 -27.25 10.84
N ILE A 33 -28.98 -27.88 9.64
CA ILE A 33 -28.10 -27.29 8.62
C ILE A 33 -28.58 -25.90 8.18
N ARG A 34 -29.87 -25.65 8.13
CA ARG A 34 -30.43 -24.34 7.76
C ARG A 34 -30.30 -23.28 8.84
N SER A 35 -30.06 -23.64 10.08
CA SER A 35 -29.80 -22.68 11.17
C SER A 35 -28.36 -22.15 11.13
N PHE A 36 -27.40 -22.92 10.61
CA PHE A 36 -26.00 -22.51 10.43
C PHE A 36 -25.75 -22.02 8.99
N ARG A 37 -25.93 -20.75 8.71
CA ARG A 37 -25.74 -20.19 7.37
C ARG A 37 -24.38 -19.54 7.19
N THR A 38 -23.78 -19.08 8.26
CA THR A 38 -22.56 -18.30 8.30
C THR A 38 -21.60 -18.82 9.35
N TYR A 39 -20.37 -18.33 9.32
CA TYR A 39 -19.40 -18.55 10.38
C TYR A 39 -19.91 -18.04 11.74
N GLU A 40 -20.61 -16.91 11.72
CA GLU A 40 -21.18 -16.27 12.92
C GLU A 40 -22.24 -17.16 13.58
N ASP A 41 -23.09 -17.84 12.77
CA ASP A 41 -24.08 -18.79 13.28
C ASP A 41 -23.42 -20.00 13.96
N VAL A 42 -22.33 -20.52 13.38
CA VAL A 42 -21.56 -21.61 13.99
C VAL A 42 -20.90 -21.15 15.30
N GLN A 43 -20.38 -19.91 15.35
CA GLN A 43 -19.84 -19.36 16.58
C GLN A 43 -20.89 -19.23 17.69
N GLU A 44 -22.06 -18.70 17.35
CA GLU A 44 -23.13 -18.47 18.32
C GLU A 44 -23.69 -19.79 18.88
N HIS A 45 -24.06 -20.73 18.02
CA HIS A 45 -24.76 -21.95 18.44
C HIS A 45 -23.83 -23.07 18.98
N VAL A 46 -22.59 -23.16 18.48
CA VAL A 46 -21.69 -24.25 18.87
C VAL A 46 -20.75 -23.83 20.01
N PHE A 47 -20.37 -22.53 20.08
CA PHE A 47 -19.38 -22.05 21.07
C PHE A 47 -19.98 -21.21 22.20
N VAL A 48 -21.12 -20.55 21.99
CA VAL A 48 -21.76 -19.68 22.99
C VAL A 48 -22.96 -20.37 23.65
N GLU A 49 -23.85 -20.97 22.89
CA GLU A 49 -25.00 -21.73 23.35
C GLU A 49 -24.63 -23.21 23.60
N GLN A 50 -23.67 -23.47 24.50
CA GLN A 50 -23.17 -24.81 24.76
C GLN A 50 -24.24 -25.71 25.35
N ASP A 51 -24.37 -26.95 24.84
CA ASP A 51 -25.25 -27.96 25.34
C ASP A 51 -24.84 -28.36 26.79
N GLU A 52 -25.75 -28.34 27.75
CA GLU A 52 -25.48 -28.71 29.13
C GLU A 52 -25.00 -30.17 29.31
N GLU A 53 -25.12 -31.02 28.25
CA GLU A 53 -24.74 -32.43 28.26
C GLU A 53 -23.31 -32.69 27.76
N ALA A 54 -22.59 -31.67 27.20
CA ALA A 54 -21.22 -31.86 26.66
C ALA A 54 -20.19 -31.99 27.80
N SER A 55 -19.25 -32.93 27.65
CA SER A 55 -18.17 -33.11 28.61
C SER A 55 -17.18 -31.94 28.61
N GLU A 56 -16.54 -31.69 29.78
CA GLU A 56 -15.50 -30.66 29.90
C GLU A 56 -14.31 -30.92 28.95
N ALA A 57 -14.00 -32.20 28.66
CA ALA A 57 -12.93 -32.60 27.76
C ALA A 57 -13.27 -32.26 26.28
N ALA A 58 -14.50 -32.54 25.83
CA ALA A 58 -14.97 -32.18 24.49
C ALA A 58 -15.01 -30.66 24.29
N LEU A 59 -15.43 -29.91 25.33
CA LEU A 59 -15.46 -28.44 25.28
C LEU A 59 -14.06 -27.82 25.20
N GLN A 60 -13.05 -28.40 25.88
CA GLN A 60 -11.66 -27.96 25.77
C GLN A 60 -11.10 -28.21 24.38
N GLU A 61 -11.38 -29.36 23.74
CA GLU A 61 -10.98 -29.62 22.36
C GLU A 61 -11.66 -28.64 21.38
N LEU A 62 -12.95 -28.38 21.58
CA LEU A 62 -13.69 -27.40 20.79
C LEU A 62 -13.08 -26.00 20.90
N ALA A 63 -12.76 -25.55 22.11
CA ALA A 63 -12.15 -24.22 22.33
C ALA A 63 -10.82 -24.07 21.56
N MET A 64 -10.03 -25.15 21.41
CA MET A 64 -8.80 -25.14 20.63
C MET A 64 -9.03 -25.02 19.10
N LEU A 65 -10.25 -25.26 18.63
CA LEU A 65 -10.61 -25.13 17.23
C LEU A 65 -10.99 -23.68 16.85
N GLN A 66 -11.49 -22.89 17.78
CA GLN A 66 -12.02 -21.55 17.53
C GLN A 66 -11.10 -20.63 16.71
N PRO A 67 -9.78 -20.51 17.01
CA PRO A 67 -8.87 -19.70 16.18
C PRO A 67 -8.71 -20.21 14.75
N ARG A 68 -8.90 -21.50 14.52
CA ARG A 68 -8.73 -22.16 13.23
C ARG A 68 -9.96 -22.05 12.32
N LEU A 69 -11.13 -21.83 12.87
CA LEU A 69 -12.33 -21.58 12.09
C LEU A 69 -12.25 -20.25 11.30
N VAL A 70 -11.46 -19.30 11.79
CA VAL A 70 -11.19 -18.05 11.05
C VAL A 70 -10.46 -18.33 9.74
N ASP A 71 -9.57 -19.30 9.68
CA ASP A 71 -8.87 -19.70 8.47
C ASP A 71 -9.86 -20.30 7.45
N LEU A 72 -10.79 -21.14 7.90
CA LEU A 72 -11.86 -21.68 7.05
C LEU A 72 -12.83 -20.58 6.59
N LYS A 73 -13.12 -19.58 7.43
CA LYS A 73 -13.89 -18.40 7.03
C LYS A 73 -13.18 -17.65 5.92
N ASN A 74 -11.89 -17.35 6.09
CA ASN A 74 -11.10 -16.67 5.07
C ASN A 74 -11.06 -17.46 3.76
N PHE A 75 -11.00 -18.79 3.82
CA PHE A 75 -11.04 -19.66 2.66
C PHE A 75 -12.40 -19.61 1.97
N SER A 76 -13.50 -19.76 2.71
CA SER A 76 -14.87 -19.65 2.20
C SER A 76 -15.14 -18.26 1.59
N ASP A 77 -14.69 -17.18 2.22
CA ASP A 77 -14.84 -15.81 1.74
C ASP A 77 -14.00 -15.56 0.48
N PHE A 78 -12.77 -16.07 0.45
CA PHE A 78 -11.91 -16.01 -0.73
C PHE A 78 -12.56 -16.71 -1.91
N PHE A 79 -13.11 -17.88 -1.67
CA PHE A 79 -13.80 -18.68 -2.64
C PHE A 79 -15.03 -17.97 -3.21
N ALA A 80 -15.90 -17.45 -2.35
CA ALA A 80 -17.09 -16.70 -2.74
C ALA A 80 -16.75 -15.46 -3.59
N LYS A 81 -15.65 -14.76 -3.26
CA LYS A 81 -15.18 -13.60 -4.03
C LYS A 81 -14.60 -13.94 -5.40
N GLN A 82 -13.88 -15.05 -5.52
CA GLN A 82 -13.21 -15.45 -6.77
C GLN A 82 -14.15 -16.11 -7.77
N LEU A 83 -15.15 -16.85 -7.27
CA LEU A 83 -16.04 -17.64 -8.12
C LEU A 83 -17.43 -17.03 -8.31
N ARG A 84 -17.92 -16.18 -7.42
CA ARG A 84 -19.08 -15.26 -7.50
C ARG A 84 -19.80 -15.03 -6.18
N PRO A 85 -20.47 -13.86 -6.03
CA PRO A 85 -21.32 -13.55 -4.88
C PRO A 85 -22.65 -14.35 -4.84
N THR A 86 -22.93 -15.23 -5.80
CA THR A 86 -24.17 -16.03 -5.89
C THR A 86 -24.02 -17.48 -5.41
N LEU A 87 -22.79 -17.95 -5.13
CA LEU A 87 -22.60 -19.29 -4.53
C LEU A 87 -22.84 -19.19 -3.02
N GLU A 88 -23.96 -19.73 -2.58
CA GLU A 88 -24.29 -19.80 -1.16
C GLU A 88 -23.36 -20.79 -0.45
N THR A 89 -22.50 -20.30 0.45
CA THR A 89 -21.63 -21.12 1.31
C THR A 89 -22.39 -21.67 2.53
N SER A 90 -23.68 -21.44 2.63
CA SER A 90 -24.54 -21.86 3.75
C SER A 90 -24.51 -23.38 3.97
N MET A 91 -24.43 -24.20 2.91
CA MET A 91 -24.33 -25.65 3.05
C MET A 91 -23.00 -26.07 3.71
N PHE A 92 -21.91 -25.45 3.39
CA PHE A 92 -20.60 -25.70 4.01
C PHE A 92 -20.63 -25.40 5.51
N TRP A 93 -21.13 -24.23 5.91
CA TRP A 93 -21.25 -23.85 7.31
C TRP A 93 -22.27 -24.69 8.06
N GLY A 94 -23.38 -25.04 7.41
CA GLY A 94 -24.41 -25.91 7.97
C GLY A 94 -23.90 -27.31 8.29
N LEU A 95 -23.12 -27.91 7.37
CA LEU A 95 -22.52 -29.22 7.59
C LEU A 95 -21.41 -29.19 8.65
N LEU A 96 -20.60 -28.13 8.67
CA LEU A 96 -19.56 -27.97 9.69
C LEU A 96 -20.17 -27.79 11.09
N GLY A 97 -21.17 -26.91 11.22
CA GLY A 97 -21.88 -26.70 12.49
C GLY A 97 -22.52 -27.99 13.01
N LEU A 98 -23.25 -28.70 12.16
CA LEU A 98 -23.87 -29.98 12.53
C LEU A 98 -22.83 -31.06 12.89
N LEU A 99 -21.73 -31.16 12.14
CA LEU A 99 -20.65 -32.11 12.44
C LEU A 99 -20.04 -31.86 13.82
N LEU A 100 -19.79 -30.61 14.16
CA LEU A 100 -19.25 -30.23 15.47
C LEU A 100 -20.27 -30.51 16.60
N THR A 101 -21.54 -30.19 16.40
CA THR A 101 -22.60 -30.46 17.36
C THR A 101 -22.72 -31.97 17.66
N LEU A 102 -22.67 -32.79 16.63
CA LEU A 102 -22.72 -34.27 16.78
C LEU A 102 -21.44 -34.80 17.45
N ALA A 103 -20.29 -34.25 17.12
CA ALA A 103 -19.02 -34.68 17.68
C ALA A 103 -18.89 -34.35 19.18
N LEU A 104 -19.57 -33.30 19.66
CA LEU A 104 -19.57 -32.92 21.09
C LEU A 104 -20.13 -33.99 22.03
N GLN A 105 -20.91 -34.91 21.52
CA GLN A 105 -21.50 -35.99 22.31
C GLN A 105 -20.48 -37.04 22.77
N HIS A 106 -19.27 -37.10 22.15
CA HIS A 106 -18.24 -38.10 22.46
C HIS A 106 -16.82 -37.52 22.41
N ASP A 107 -16.07 -37.59 23.50
CA ASP A 107 -14.74 -37.00 23.70
C ASP A 107 -13.72 -37.42 22.63
N GLU A 108 -13.59 -38.70 22.31
CA GLU A 108 -12.63 -39.20 21.35
C GLU A 108 -13.00 -38.84 19.92
N THR A 109 -14.27 -38.82 19.60
CA THR A 109 -14.81 -38.38 18.31
C THR A 109 -14.54 -36.89 18.13
N MET A 110 -14.82 -36.11 19.12
CA MET A 110 -14.54 -34.67 19.11
C MET A 110 -13.03 -34.40 18.91
N ARG A 111 -12.17 -35.07 19.63
CA ARG A 111 -10.71 -34.94 19.47
C ARG A 111 -10.25 -35.23 18.03
N ARG A 112 -10.78 -36.29 17.40
CA ARG A 112 -10.39 -36.63 16.02
C ARG A 112 -10.93 -35.66 14.99
N VAL A 113 -12.19 -35.27 15.11
CA VAL A 113 -12.81 -34.25 14.23
C VAL A 113 -12.04 -32.93 14.33
N VAL A 114 -11.70 -32.50 15.54
CA VAL A 114 -10.90 -31.27 15.75
C VAL A 114 -9.52 -31.38 15.12
N GLN A 115 -8.84 -32.52 15.24
CA GLN A 115 -7.53 -32.72 14.59
C GLN A 115 -7.62 -32.65 13.07
N MET A 116 -8.64 -33.29 12.48
CA MET A 116 -8.88 -33.23 11.03
C MET A 116 -9.16 -31.81 10.56
N ILE A 117 -10.06 -31.10 11.24
CA ILE A 117 -10.40 -29.71 10.88
C ILE A 117 -9.22 -28.77 11.10
N LYS A 118 -8.39 -28.95 12.15
CA LYS A 118 -7.15 -28.18 12.37
C LYS A 118 -6.14 -28.35 11.23
N LYS A 119 -5.96 -29.59 10.71
CA LYS A 119 -5.07 -29.85 9.58
C LYS A 119 -5.62 -29.22 8.31
N LEU A 120 -6.91 -29.39 8.05
CA LEU A 120 -7.59 -28.84 6.89
C LEU A 120 -7.53 -27.29 6.88
N SER A 121 -7.83 -26.68 8.02
CA SER A 121 -7.77 -25.23 8.21
C SER A 121 -6.37 -24.65 7.92
N ARG A 122 -5.30 -25.32 8.37
CA ARG A 122 -3.93 -24.91 8.10
C ARG A 122 -3.65 -24.96 6.60
N ASN A 123 -3.99 -26.06 5.93
CA ASN A 123 -3.76 -26.19 4.49
C ASN A 123 -4.58 -25.18 3.68
N CYS A 124 -5.83 -24.90 4.08
CA CYS A 124 -6.65 -23.84 3.48
C CYS A 124 -6.03 -22.44 3.68
N HIS A 125 -5.46 -22.18 4.85
CA HIS A 125 -4.74 -20.93 5.13
C HIS A 125 -3.54 -20.77 4.20
N ASP A 126 -2.68 -21.78 4.12
CA ASP A 126 -1.48 -21.79 3.27
C ASP A 126 -1.87 -21.63 1.79
N PHE A 127 -2.94 -22.31 1.37
CA PHE A 127 -3.50 -22.18 0.01
C PHE A 127 -3.95 -20.74 -0.31
N ILE A 128 -4.66 -20.06 0.60
CA ILE A 128 -5.07 -18.66 0.39
C ILE A 128 -3.85 -17.74 0.29
N LEU A 129 -2.86 -17.94 1.15
CA LEU A 129 -1.61 -17.16 1.12
C LEU A 129 -0.94 -17.28 -0.25
N HIS A 130 -0.80 -18.49 -0.78
CA HIS A 130 -0.16 -18.73 -2.06
C HIS A 130 -1.00 -18.22 -3.25
N CYS A 131 -2.33 -18.38 -3.22
CA CYS A 131 -3.20 -17.81 -4.25
C CYS A 131 -3.18 -16.28 -4.29
N ARG A 132 -3.04 -15.62 -3.13
CA ARG A 132 -2.87 -14.16 -3.04
C ARG A 132 -1.50 -13.71 -3.53
N GLN A 133 -0.52 -14.59 -3.52
CA GLN A 133 0.84 -14.33 -3.99
C GLN A 133 0.98 -14.43 -5.52
N SER A 134 0.10 -15.15 -6.19
CA SER A 134 0.12 -15.25 -7.65
C SER A 134 -0.43 -13.97 -8.29
N PRO A 135 0.29 -13.32 -9.21
CA PRO A 135 -0.18 -12.10 -9.88
C PRO A 135 -1.41 -12.32 -10.76
N THR A 136 -1.70 -13.56 -11.14
CA THR A 136 -2.91 -13.95 -11.90
C THR A 136 -3.36 -15.34 -11.48
N VAL A 137 -4.55 -15.43 -10.89
CA VAL A 137 -5.23 -16.72 -10.69
C VAL A 137 -5.69 -17.21 -12.06
N THR A 138 -5.11 -18.30 -12.55
CA THR A 138 -5.46 -18.88 -13.86
C THR A 138 -6.85 -19.52 -13.82
N LYS A 139 -7.39 -19.87 -15.00
CA LYS A 139 -8.65 -20.62 -15.09
C LYS A 139 -8.53 -21.99 -14.38
N GLU A 140 -7.40 -22.65 -14.56
CA GLU A 140 -7.09 -23.95 -13.95
C GLU A 140 -6.98 -23.84 -12.43
N ASP A 141 -6.43 -22.74 -11.89
CA ASP A 141 -6.37 -22.51 -10.45
C ASP A 141 -7.77 -22.31 -9.84
N LYS A 142 -8.69 -21.66 -10.58
CA LYS A 142 -10.08 -21.51 -10.15
C LYS A 142 -10.85 -22.84 -10.17
N GLU A 143 -10.62 -23.66 -11.18
CA GLU A 143 -11.20 -25.02 -11.27
C GLU A 143 -10.69 -25.89 -10.10
N SER A 144 -9.40 -25.83 -9.80
CA SER A 144 -8.80 -26.55 -8.66
C SER A 144 -9.33 -26.04 -7.32
N CYS A 145 -9.45 -24.71 -7.15
CA CYS A 145 -10.08 -24.14 -5.96
C CYS A 145 -11.50 -24.63 -5.75
N PHE A 146 -12.27 -24.73 -6.82
CA PHE A 146 -13.65 -25.20 -6.78
C PHE A 146 -13.71 -26.68 -6.38
N ASP A 147 -12.85 -27.51 -6.95
CA ASP A 147 -12.74 -28.94 -6.64
C ASP A 147 -12.37 -29.17 -5.16
N ILE A 148 -11.42 -28.39 -4.62
CA ILE A 148 -11.05 -28.43 -3.20
C ILE A 148 -12.28 -28.13 -2.34
N PHE A 149 -13.01 -27.06 -2.64
CA PHE A 149 -14.20 -26.69 -1.86
C PHE A 149 -15.30 -27.75 -1.90
N LEU A 150 -15.52 -28.36 -3.07
CA LEU A 150 -16.45 -29.48 -3.22
C LEU A 150 -16.04 -30.69 -2.40
N ARG A 151 -14.77 -31.07 -2.41
CA ARG A 151 -14.22 -32.19 -1.64
C ARG A 151 -14.36 -31.97 -0.14
N ILE A 152 -14.05 -30.77 0.35
CA ILE A 152 -14.22 -30.41 1.75
C ILE A 152 -15.70 -30.50 2.15
N THR A 153 -16.61 -29.94 1.34
CA THR A 153 -18.05 -29.99 1.62
C THR A 153 -18.58 -31.43 1.62
N THR A 154 -18.11 -32.26 0.70
CA THR A 154 -18.48 -33.70 0.64
C THR A 154 -17.94 -34.46 1.84
N PHE A 155 -16.68 -34.19 2.25
CA PHE A 155 -16.08 -34.77 3.45
C PHE A 155 -16.89 -34.44 4.71
N LEU A 156 -17.33 -33.18 4.88
CA LEU A 156 -18.17 -32.77 6.01
C LEU A 156 -19.51 -33.53 6.01
N ALA A 157 -20.13 -33.69 4.84
CA ALA A 157 -21.39 -34.45 4.71
C ALA A 157 -21.22 -35.92 5.05
N ASP A 158 -20.14 -36.56 4.59
CA ASP A 158 -19.84 -37.96 4.92
C ASP A 158 -19.54 -38.14 6.39
N GLY A 159 -18.86 -37.13 7.04
CA GLY A 159 -18.63 -37.09 8.49
C GLY A 159 -19.94 -37.03 9.30
N VAL A 160 -20.87 -36.16 8.92
CA VAL A 160 -22.21 -36.07 9.53
C VAL A 160 -22.93 -37.40 9.39
N GLN A 161 -22.95 -38.01 8.20
CA GLN A 161 -23.60 -39.27 7.96
C GLN A 161 -23.01 -40.43 8.78
N LEU A 162 -21.67 -40.47 8.89
CA LEU A 162 -20.98 -41.44 9.73
C LEU A 162 -21.40 -41.33 11.21
N LEU A 163 -21.40 -40.11 11.75
CA LEU A 163 -21.74 -39.84 13.16
C LEU A 163 -23.21 -40.15 13.46
N ARG A 164 -24.12 -40.06 12.47
CA ARG A 164 -25.52 -40.44 12.60
C ARG A 164 -25.80 -41.96 12.49
N GLN A 165 -24.97 -42.67 11.74
CA GLN A 165 -25.11 -44.15 11.58
C GLN A 165 -24.54 -44.92 12.76
N ALA A 166 -23.74 -44.27 13.57
CA ALA A 166 -23.18 -44.84 14.77
C ALA A 166 -24.18 -44.72 15.90
N ASP A 167 -25.07 -45.72 16.03
CA ASP A 167 -25.85 -45.91 17.26
C ASP A 167 -24.92 -46.11 18.48
N ASP A 168 -25.40 -45.97 19.70
CA ASP A 168 -24.80 -45.95 21.04
C ASP A 168 -23.46 -46.73 21.30
N ASP A 169 -22.89 -47.43 20.32
CA ASP A 169 -21.69 -48.27 20.42
C ASP A 169 -20.41 -47.60 19.90
N PHE A 170 -20.37 -46.29 19.74
CA PHE A 170 -19.18 -45.53 19.29
C PHE A 170 -18.07 -45.48 20.36
N SER A 171 -18.26 -46.12 21.48
CA SER A 171 -17.24 -46.23 22.55
C SER A 171 -15.95 -46.98 22.09
N GLU A 172 -16.03 -47.77 20.99
CA GLU A 172 -14.90 -48.48 20.39
C GLU A 172 -14.68 -48.05 18.92
N LEU A 173 -14.00 -46.95 18.70
CA LEU A 173 -13.45 -46.55 17.37
C LEU A 173 -12.42 -47.59 16.84
N THR A 174 -12.08 -48.57 17.62
CA THR A 174 -11.27 -49.74 17.31
C THR A 174 -12.00 -50.96 17.74
N ASP A 175 -12.00 -52.01 16.90
CA ASP A 175 -12.50 -53.32 17.28
C ASP A 175 -11.66 -53.94 18.41
N ALA A 176 -12.16 -55.02 19.03
CA ALA A 176 -11.45 -55.74 20.12
C ALA A 176 -10.02 -56.20 19.73
N SER A 177 -9.65 -56.11 18.46
CA SER A 177 -8.29 -56.40 17.91
C SER A 177 -7.46 -55.13 17.66
N GLY A 178 -7.93 -53.93 17.99
CA GLY A 178 -7.22 -52.69 17.77
C GLY A 178 -7.30 -52.14 16.32
N ARG A 179 -8.19 -52.69 15.49
CA ARG A 179 -8.40 -52.22 14.12
C ARG A 179 -9.44 -51.10 14.10
N GLN A 180 -9.19 -50.09 13.29
CA GLN A 180 -10.13 -48.97 13.07
C GLN A 180 -11.42 -49.46 12.43
N HIS A 181 -12.55 -48.87 12.82
CA HIS A 181 -13.84 -49.13 12.20
C HIS A 181 -13.76 -48.82 10.69
N PRO A 182 -14.26 -49.73 9.81
CA PRO A 182 -14.10 -49.59 8.35
C PRO A 182 -14.61 -48.27 7.76
N GLU A 183 -15.70 -47.75 8.29
CA GLU A 183 -16.31 -46.49 7.82
C GLU A 183 -15.44 -45.27 8.24
N TRP A 184 -14.78 -45.33 9.39
CA TRP A 184 -13.84 -44.33 9.82
C TRP A 184 -12.57 -44.31 8.96
N SER A 185 -12.10 -45.49 8.52
CA SER A 185 -11.01 -45.61 7.53
C SER A 185 -11.37 -44.93 6.21
N LYS A 186 -12.59 -45.13 5.70
CA LYS A 186 -13.07 -44.47 4.46
C LYS A 186 -13.13 -42.94 4.59
N LEU A 187 -13.60 -42.45 5.75
CA LEU A 187 -13.61 -41.00 6.00
C LEU A 187 -12.19 -40.43 6.04
N THR A 188 -11.25 -41.17 6.66
CA THR A 188 -9.83 -40.81 6.71
C THR A 188 -9.19 -40.77 5.33
N GLU A 189 -9.52 -41.71 4.45
CA GLU A 189 -9.06 -41.73 3.05
C GLU A 189 -9.56 -40.50 2.28
N LYS A 190 -10.84 -40.15 2.42
CA LYS A 190 -11.42 -38.95 1.78
C LYS A 190 -10.81 -37.65 2.29
N PHE A 191 -10.51 -37.59 3.60
CA PHE A 191 -9.80 -36.48 4.21
C PHE A 191 -8.38 -36.34 3.65
N THR A 192 -7.63 -37.46 3.56
CA THR A 192 -6.28 -37.46 3.00
C THR A 192 -6.29 -37.01 1.55
N ALA A 193 -7.22 -37.50 0.72
CA ALA A 193 -7.36 -37.07 -0.67
C ALA A 193 -7.68 -35.57 -0.81
N ALA A 194 -8.47 -34.98 0.08
CA ALA A 194 -8.73 -33.53 0.09
C ALA A 194 -7.47 -32.72 0.48
N VAL A 195 -6.69 -33.21 1.43
CA VAL A 195 -5.44 -32.57 1.84
C VAL A 195 -4.39 -32.63 0.73
N ASP A 196 -4.20 -33.80 0.12
CA ASP A 196 -3.23 -34.03 -0.97
C ASP A 196 -3.51 -33.12 -2.18
N GLU A 197 -4.77 -32.93 -2.55
CA GLU A 197 -5.16 -32.01 -3.64
C GLU A 197 -4.81 -30.55 -3.33
N ILE A 198 -4.95 -30.12 -2.07
CA ILE A 198 -4.54 -28.77 -1.64
C ILE A 198 -3.01 -28.66 -1.76
N GLU A 199 -2.26 -29.65 -1.27
CA GLU A 199 -0.79 -29.67 -1.32
C GLU A 199 -0.26 -29.70 -2.76
N ASP A 200 -0.87 -30.47 -3.66
CA ASP A 200 -0.47 -30.50 -5.08
C ASP A 200 -0.74 -29.18 -5.79
N THR A 201 -1.82 -28.50 -5.45
CA THR A 201 -2.16 -27.17 -6.01
C THR A 201 -1.20 -26.11 -5.46
N LEU A 202 -0.84 -26.17 -4.18
CA LEU A 202 0.20 -25.32 -3.57
C LEU A 202 1.54 -25.46 -4.28
N ASN A 203 2.02 -26.70 -4.45
CA ASN A 203 3.28 -27.00 -5.13
C ASN A 203 3.33 -26.51 -6.59
N ARG A 204 2.17 -26.46 -7.27
CA ARG A 204 2.06 -25.90 -8.62
C ARG A 204 2.17 -24.37 -8.61
N ILE A 205 1.50 -23.70 -7.67
CA ILE A 205 1.55 -22.24 -7.50
C ILE A 205 2.96 -21.77 -7.13
N GLU A 206 3.65 -22.48 -6.22
CA GLU A 206 5.04 -22.20 -5.85
C GLU A 206 6.00 -22.31 -7.05
N ARG A 207 5.83 -23.32 -7.91
CA ARG A 207 6.63 -23.46 -9.13
C ARG A 207 6.44 -22.27 -10.08
N VAL A 208 5.22 -21.79 -10.22
CA VAL A 208 4.90 -20.60 -11.03
C VAL A 208 5.49 -19.35 -10.40
N ALA A 209 5.35 -19.15 -9.09
CA ALA A 209 5.97 -18.04 -8.36
C ALA A 209 7.49 -18.03 -8.49
N ALA A 210 8.15 -19.19 -8.41
CA ALA A 210 9.60 -19.32 -8.61
C ALA A 210 10.05 -18.96 -10.05
N MET A 211 9.23 -19.26 -11.06
CA MET A 211 9.47 -18.82 -12.44
C MET A 211 9.41 -17.30 -12.57
N TYR A 212 8.38 -16.65 -11.97
CA TYR A 212 8.26 -15.18 -11.97
C TYR A 212 9.43 -14.52 -11.22
N GLN A 213 9.87 -15.11 -10.11
CA GLN A 213 11.03 -14.61 -9.34
C GLN A 213 12.32 -14.67 -10.15
N ARG A 214 12.56 -15.74 -10.93
CA ARG A 214 13.72 -15.86 -11.85
C ARG A 214 13.65 -14.83 -12.98
N GLN A 215 12.47 -14.56 -13.52
CA GLN A 215 12.27 -13.53 -14.56
C GLN A 215 12.53 -12.13 -14.00
N TYR A 216 12.04 -11.83 -12.80
CA TYR A 216 12.31 -10.57 -12.10
C TYR A 216 13.81 -10.35 -11.83
N GLN A 217 14.54 -11.41 -11.46
CA GLN A 217 16.00 -11.36 -11.30
C GLN A 217 16.73 -11.08 -12.61
N GLY A 218 16.26 -11.62 -13.73
CA GLY A 218 16.79 -11.34 -15.05
C GLY A 218 16.62 -9.89 -15.46
N ASP A 219 15.45 -9.31 -15.22
CA ASP A 219 15.15 -7.89 -15.50
C ASP A 219 16.05 -6.99 -14.61
N MET A 220 16.28 -7.35 -13.36
CA MET A 220 17.17 -6.63 -12.44
C MET A 220 18.64 -6.67 -12.87
N ALA A 221 19.13 -7.84 -13.28
CA ALA A 221 20.51 -7.98 -13.77
C ALA A 221 20.74 -7.12 -15.03
N SER A 222 19.76 -7.06 -15.93
CA SER A 222 19.79 -6.20 -17.11
C SER A 222 19.82 -4.72 -16.72
N TRP A 223 19.07 -4.33 -15.69
CA TRP A 223 19.02 -2.96 -15.21
C TRP A 223 20.35 -2.51 -14.60
N PHE A 224 21.01 -3.36 -13.80
CA PHE A 224 22.35 -3.06 -13.27
C PHE A 224 23.42 -2.98 -14.36
N SER A 225 23.34 -3.83 -15.37
CA SER A 225 24.21 -3.74 -16.54
C SER A 225 23.99 -2.42 -17.30
N TYR A 226 22.74 -1.97 -17.37
CA TYR A 226 22.39 -0.70 -18.03
C TYR A 226 22.96 0.52 -17.31
N LEU A 227 22.84 0.58 -15.98
CA LEU A 227 23.41 1.69 -15.21
C LEU A 227 24.94 1.77 -15.32
N SER A 228 25.57 0.82 -16.02
CA SER A 228 27.04 0.68 -16.08
C SER A 228 27.69 0.66 -14.69
N LEU A 229 26.91 0.30 -13.70
CA LEU A 229 27.34 0.24 -12.31
C LEU A 229 28.00 -1.12 -12.10
N SER A 230 29.30 -1.15 -12.37
CA SER A 230 30.10 -2.29 -11.89
C SER A 230 30.00 -2.34 -10.35
N PRO A 231 30.16 -3.52 -9.72
CA PRO A 231 30.21 -3.62 -8.25
C PRO A 231 31.23 -2.65 -7.63
N ARG A 232 32.26 -2.26 -8.37
CA ARG A 232 33.23 -1.25 -7.99
C ARG A 232 32.64 0.17 -8.00
N ALA A 233 31.77 0.52 -8.94
CA ALA A 233 31.18 1.85 -9.01
C ALA A 233 30.24 2.16 -7.83
N PHE A 234 29.53 1.16 -7.29
CA PHE A 234 28.76 1.33 -6.05
C PHE A 234 29.64 1.49 -4.81
N ARG A 235 30.80 0.81 -4.77
CA ARG A 235 31.77 0.97 -3.66
C ARG A 235 32.34 2.38 -3.62
N ASP A 236 32.71 2.94 -4.75
CA ASP A 236 33.41 4.22 -4.85
C ASP A 236 32.48 5.43 -4.67
N THR A 237 31.16 5.24 -4.85
CA THR A 237 30.18 6.33 -4.79
C THR A 237 29.33 6.34 -3.52
N ALA A 238 29.06 5.19 -2.88
CA ALA A 238 28.25 5.13 -1.67
C ALA A 238 28.96 5.80 -0.48
N GLN A 239 28.27 6.73 0.17
CA GLN A 239 28.81 7.38 1.36
C GLN A 239 28.67 6.46 2.57
N LEU A 240 29.77 5.85 3.00
CA LEU A 240 29.88 4.98 4.17
C LEU A 240 30.82 5.59 5.22
N PRO A 241 30.62 5.34 6.54
CA PRO A 241 29.49 4.60 7.10
C PRO A 241 28.18 5.38 7.02
N CYS A 242 27.04 4.66 6.80
CA CYS A 242 25.73 5.30 6.67
C CYS A 242 24.74 4.72 7.70
N PHE A 243 24.28 5.56 8.64
CA PHE A 243 23.34 5.16 9.67
C PHE A 243 22.09 6.03 9.61
N VAL A 244 20.97 5.42 9.23
CA VAL A 244 19.63 6.04 9.20
C VAL A 244 18.83 5.44 10.34
N LEU A 245 18.75 6.16 11.45
CA LEU A 245 18.17 5.69 12.70
C LEU A 245 16.99 6.56 13.12
N PRO A 246 15.99 6.01 13.80
CA PRO A 246 14.88 6.77 14.35
C PRO A 246 15.32 7.52 15.62
N PRO A 247 14.58 8.57 16.02
CA PRO A 247 14.84 9.30 17.25
C PRO A 247 14.36 8.56 18.51
N ILE A 248 14.53 7.24 18.58
CA ILE A 248 14.14 6.40 19.73
C ILE A 248 15.25 6.49 20.79
N ARG A 249 14.89 6.95 21.99
CA ARG A 249 15.82 6.98 23.13
C ARG A 249 15.69 5.69 23.93
N THR A 250 16.81 5.04 24.19
CA THR A 250 16.89 3.81 24.99
C THR A 250 17.31 4.06 26.44
N ALA A 251 17.43 5.32 26.87
CA ALA A 251 17.81 5.67 28.25
C ALA A 251 16.91 5.04 29.34
N ARG A 252 15.71 4.64 29.01
CA ARG A 252 14.75 3.94 29.88
C ARG A 252 14.59 2.47 29.53
N PHE A 253 15.55 1.91 28.79
CA PHE A 253 15.55 0.47 28.50
C PHE A 253 15.76 -0.32 29.78
N PHE A 254 14.97 -1.37 29.97
CA PHE A 254 14.97 -2.15 31.20
C PHE A 254 14.76 -3.63 30.89
N ASP A 255 15.58 -4.48 31.46
CA ASP A 255 15.48 -5.93 31.59
C ASP A 255 14.90 -6.69 30.38
N ARG A 256 15.65 -6.70 29.26
CA ARG A 256 15.40 -7.46 28.03
C ARG A 256 16.68 -7.99 27.43
N ASP A 257 17.71 -8.17 28.25
CA ASP A 257 19.01 -8.63 27.77
C ASP A 257 18.92 -10.07 27.25
N ASP A 258 18.07 -10.89 27.82
CA ASP A 258 17.76 -12.25 27.33
C ASP A 258 17.19 -12.24 25.89
N VAL A 259 16.35 -11.26 25.56
CA VAL A 259 15.81 -11.08 24.22
C VAL A 259 16.90 -10.65 23.25
N ILE A 260 17.75 -9.70 23.68
CA ILE A 260 18.89 -9.22 22.88
C ILE A 260 19.87 -10.36 22.60
N GLU A 261 20.13 -11.22 23.56
CA GLU A 261 20.98 -12.40 23.39
C GLU A 261 20.38 -13.40 22.38
N LYS A 262 19.07 -13.62 22.41
CA LYS A 262 18.38 -14.48 21.43
C LYS A 262 18.47 -13.89 20.00
N VAL A 263 18.31 -12.58 19.86
CA VAL A 263 18.50 -11.87 18.58
C VAL A 263 19.94 -12.03 18.09
N GLU A 264 20.91 -11.83 18.98
CA GLU A 264 22.35 -11.99 18.69
C GLU A 264 22.66 -13.40 18.23
N LYS A 265 22.20 -14.41 18.98
CA LYS A 265 22.39 -15.82 18.66
C LYS A 265 21.84 -16.14 17.26
N HIS A 266 20.61 -15.69 16.93
CA HIS A 266 20.02 -15.93 15.62
C HIS A 266 20.88 -15.39 14.48
N PHE A 267 21.49 -14.21 14.63
CA PHE A 267 22.33 -13.62 13.60
C PHE A 267 23.78 -14.15 13.58
N GLN A 268 24.24 -14.81 14.65
CA GLN A 268 25.58 -15.43 14.74
C GLN A 268 25.61 -16.91 14.33
N ASP A 269 24.52 -17.67 14.52
CA ASP A 269 24.43 -19.13 14.33
C ASP A 269 24.51 -19.56 12.84
N GLY A 270 25.47 -19.07 12.06
CA GLY A 270 25.62 -19.46 10.67
C GLY A 270 27.02 -19.18 10.11
N ASP A 271 27.45 -20.03 9.19
CA ASP A 271 28.67 -19.86 8.42
C ASP A 271 28.73 -18.48 7.77
N SER A 272 29.90 -17.88 7.72
CA SER A 272 30.17 -16.57 7.10
C SER A 272 29.73 -16.45 5.62
N THR A 273 29.35 -17.58 5.02
CA THR A 273 28.83 -17.71 3.66
C THR A 273 27.31 -17.80 3.57
N SER A 274 26.61 -17.68 4.72
CA SER A 274 25.13 -17.79 4.76
C SER A 274 24.46 -16.62 4.03
N PRO A 275 23.37 -16.92 3.29
CA PRO A 275 22.55 -15.89 2.63
C PRO A 275 21.93 -14.91 3.63
N LEU A 276 21.16 -13.97 3.13
CA LEU A 276 20.34 -13.02 3.91
C LEU A 276 19.68 -13.72 5.11
N ARG A 277 19.82 -13.13 6.32
CA ARG A 277 19.16 -13.62 7.53
C ARG A 277 18.15 -12.61 8.04
N ALA A 278 16.99 -13.10 8.40
CA ALA A 278 15.86 -12.28 8.83
C ALA A 278 15.22 -12.82 10.12
N LEU A 279 14.93 -11.91 11.05
CA LEU A 279 14.24 -12.22 12.30
C LEU A 279 13.07 -11.26 12.52
N ALA A 280 11.90 -11.76 12.91
CA ALA A 280 10.78 -10.93 13.30
C ALA A 280 10.55 -10.92 14.82
N LEU A 281 10.57 -9.74 15.42
CA LEU A 281 10.11 -9.51 16.78
C LEU A 281 8.61 -9.23 16.75
N TYR A 282 7.79 -10.14 17.24
CA TYR A 282 6.35 -9.97 17.25
C TYR A 282 5.77 -9.92 18.65
N GLY A 283 4.54 -9.43 18.80
CA GLY A 283 3.82 -9.33 20.07
C GLY A 283 2.92 -8.10 20.15
N MET A 284 2.25 -7.92 21.25
CA MET A 284 1.28 -6.84 21.48
C MET A 284 1.88 -5.43 21.26
N GLY A 285 0.99 -4.45 20.96
CA GLY A 285 1.39 -3.04 20.89
C GLY A 285 1.85 -2.52 22.24
N GLY A 286 2.99 -1.80 22.29
CA GLY A 286 3.47 -1.17 23.52
C GLY A 286 4.31 -2.05 24.47
N VAL A 287 4.61 -3.31 24.09
CA VAL A 287 5.48 -4.20 24.89
C VAL A 287 6.99 -3.91 24.75
N GLY A 288 7.38 -3.04 23.80
CA GLY A 288 8.75 -2.57 23.67
C GLY A 288 9.56 -3.14 22.51
N LYS A 289 8.94 -3.75 21.48
CA LYS A 289 9.63 -4.34 20.32
C LYS A 289 10.63 -3.39 19.64
N SER A 290 10.19 -2.19 19.28
CA SER A 290 11.06 -1.18 18.64
C SER A 290 12.17 -0.71 19.58
N HIS A 291 11.97 -0.71 20.91
CA HIS A 291 13.01 -0.40 21.89
C HIS A 291 14.05 -1.51 21.99
N VAL A 292 13.64 -2.77 21.91
CA VAL A 292 14.57 -3.93 21.84
C VAL A 292 15.41 -3.85 20.57
N ALA A 293 14.77 -3.62 19.42
CA ALA A 293 15.47 -3.46 18.15
C ALA A 293 16.51 -2.31 18.22
N MET A 294 16.11 -1.14 18.76
CA MET A 294 17.02 0.00 18.88
C MET A 294 18.16 -0.28 19.86
N LYS A 295 17.90 -0.94 20.99
CA LYS A 295 18.93 -1.30 21.97
C LYS A 295 19.94 -2.29 21.38
N TYR A 296 19.46 -3.25 20.61
CA TYR A 296 20.32 -4.15 19.84
C TYR A 296 21.22 -3.37 18.89
N LEU A 297 20.66 -2.41 18.14
CA LEU A 297 21.43 -1.55 17.24
C LEU A 297 22.48 -0.70 17.95
N GLU A 298 22.15 -0.11 19.12
CA GLU A 298 23.13 0.65 19.92
C GLU A 298 24.37 -0.20 20.26
N LYS A 299 24.15 -1.47 20.65
CA LYS A 299 25.24 -2.44 20.91
C LYS A 299 26.07 -2.67 19.64
N LYS A 300 25.42 -2.85 18.49
CA LYS A 300 26.08 -3.08 17.21
C LYS A 300 26.87 -1.86 16.70
N LEU A 301 26.32 -0.67 16.88
CA LEU A 301 27.00 0.59 16.57
C LEU A 301 28.24 0.81 17.43
N ALA A 302 28.14 0.54 18.75
CA ALA A 302 29.29 0.66 19.66
C ALA A 302 30.43 -0.27 19.26
N ASN A 303 30.10 -1.47 18.80
CA ASN A 303 31.08 -2.47 18.35
C ASN A 303 31.56 -2.25 16.90
N LYS A 304 30.94 -1.35 16.14
CA LYS A 304 31.19 -1.13 14.70
C LYS A 304 31.02 -2.40 13.87
N ASP A 305 29.97 -3.17 14.15
CA ASP A 305 29.73 -4.48 13.50
C ASP A 305 29.19 -4.33 12.07
N PHE A 306 28.63 -3.15 11.71
CA PHE A 306 28.04 -2.85 10.42
C PHE A 306 28.59 -1.53 9.83
N ASP A 307 28.72 -1.51 8.51
CA ASP A 307 29.09 -0.30 7.74
C ASP A 307 27.86 0.56 7.43
N ALA A 308 26.68 -0.06 7.35
CA ALA A 308 25.40 0.61 7.10
C ALA A 308 24.26 0.02 7.92
N ILE A 309 23.42 0.88 8.50
CA ILE A 309 22.23 0.49 9.25
C ILE A 309 21.07 1.38 8.81
N PHE A 310 19.95 0.73 8.43
CA PHE A 310 18.78 1.39 7.88
C PHE A 310 17.54 1.08 8.70
N TRP A 311 16.92 2.11 9.26
CA TRP A 311 15.62 2.00 9.89
C TRP A 311 14.53 2.45 8.93
N VAL A 312 13.61 1.54 8.63
CA VAL A 312 12.52 1.74 7.69
C VAL A 312 11.21 1.72 8.46
N ASN A 313 10.43 2.77 8.35
CA ASN A 313 9.07 2.77 8.84
C ASN A 313 8.19 1.98 7.86
N ALA A 314 7.79 0.77 8.25
CA ALA A 314 7.05 -0.17 7.42
C ALA A 314 5.55 -0.23 7.72
N GLU A 315 4.96 0.86 8.26
CA GLU A 315 3.54 0.92 8.60
C GLU A 315 2.62 1.05 7.38
N SER A 316 3.08 1.77 6.37
CA SER A 316 2.29 2.06 5.16
C SER A 316 3.14 2.03 3.90
N PRO A 317 2.53 1.86 2.70
CA PRO A 317 3.27 1.91 1.44
C PRO A 317 4.06 3.22 1.27
N VAL A 318 3.50 4.33 1.71
CA VAL A 318 4.16 5.65 1.59
C VAL A 318 5.33 5.80 2.55
N SER A 319 5.18 5.37 3.81
CA SER A 319 6.26 5.49 4.79
C SER A 319 7.46 4.61 4.44
N ILE A 320 7.23 3.41 3.93
CA ILE A 320 8.32 2.53 3.48
C ILE A 320 8.99 3.09 2.22
N GLN A 321 8.23 3.64 1.28
CA GLN A 321 8.72 4.29 0.06
C GLN A 321 9.61 5.50 0.39
N GLN A 322 9.16 6.35 1.31
CA GLN A 322 9.93 7.51 1.78
C GLN A 322 11.22 7.08 2.48
N SER A 323 11.13 6.09 3.36
CA SER A 323 12.31 5.56 4.06
C SER A 323 13.37 5.04 3.08
N PHE A 324 12.97 4.30 2.04
CA PHE A 324 13.88 3.83 1.01
C PHE A 324 14.50 4.97 0.21
N THR A 325 13.73 5.98 -0.11
CA THR A 325 14.24 7.19 -0.78
C THR A 325 15.26 7.92 0.07
N ASP A 326 14.97 8.16 1.36
CA ASP A 326 15.88 8.81 2.29
C ASP A 326 17.20 8.05 2.46
N ILE A 327 17.13 6.72 2.52
CA ILE A 327 18.32 5.85 2.60
C ILE A 327 19.17 6.01 1.33
N ALA A 328 18.55 5.90 0.15
CA ALA A 328 19.25 5.99 -1.12
C ALA A 328 19.93 7.35 -1.32
N LEU A 329 19.27 8.45 -0.94
CA LEU A 329 19.82 9.81 -0.96
C LEU A 329 20.96 9.99 0.04
N ARG A 330 20.85 9.45 1.27
CA ARG A 330 21.91 9.55 2.29
C ARG A 330 23.15 8.74 1.94
N LEU A 331 22.97 7.58 1.30
CA LEU A 331 24.06 6.81 0.72
C LEU A 331 24.69 7.51 -0.48
N LYS A 332 24.08 8.57 -1.00
CA LYS A 332 24.48 9.25 -2.24
C LYS A 332 24.63 8.28 -3.42
N LEU A 333 23.72 7.33 -3.53
CA LEU A 333 23.73 6.41 -4.65
C LEU A 333 23.48 7.18 -5.96
N PRO A 334 24.13 6.78 -7.07
CA PRO A 334 23.98 7.47 -8.35
C PRO A 334 22.51 7.38 -8.83
N ASP A 335 22.10 8.38 -9.58
CA ASP A 335 20.78 8.47 -10.22
C ASP A 335 19.59 8.47 -9.23
N THR A 336 19.83 8.80 -7.96
CA THR A 336 18.77 8.94 -6.95
C THR A 336 18.24 10.37 -6.87
N GLY A 337 16.94 10.51 -6.66
CA GLY A 337 16.28 11.81 -6.55
C GLY A 337 15.12 11.80 -5.53
N PRO A 338 14.72 12.95 -4.97
CA PRO A 338 13.70 13.01 -3.93
C PRO A 338 12.30 12.59 -4.41
N ALA A 339 12.04 12.67 -5.72
CA ALA A 339 10.75 12.31 -6.32
C ALA A 339 10.76 11.00 -7.13
N THR A 340 11.89 10.29 -7.18
CA THR A 340 12.09 9.07 -7.96
C THR A 340 12.02 7.82 -7.08
N HIS A 341 10.88 7.62 -6.44
CA HIS A 341 10.74 6.62 -5.39
C HIS A 341 10.92 5.18 -5.88
N ASP A 342 10.36 4.82 -7.02
CA ASP A 342 10.46 3.46 -7.57
C ASP A 342 11.88 3.16 -8.03
N GLU A 343 12.53 4.13 -8.65
CA GLU A 343 13.93 4.05 -9.05
C GLU A 343 14.84 3.94 -7.83
N ASN A 344 14.65 4.78 -6.82
CA ASN A 344 15.42 4.74 -5.57
C ASN A 344 15.30 3.38 -4.89
N ARG A 345 14.10 2.81 -4.87
CA ARG A 345 13.86 1.46 -4.35
C ARG A 345 14.70 0.43 -5.09
N MET A 346 14.70 0.48 -6.43
CA MET A 346 15.45 -0.45 -7.27
C MET A 346 16.96 -0.28 -7.10
N ILE A 347 17.44 0.98 -7.09
CA ILE A 347 18.85 1.30 -6.89
C ILE A 347 19.34 0.79 -5.53
N LEU A 348 18.59 1.05 -4.45
CA LEU A 348 18.95 0.63 -3.10
C LEU A 348 18.95 -0.90 -2.97
N LYS A 349 17.94 -1.59 -3.50
CA LYS A 349 17.90 -3.07 -3.51
C LYS A 349 19.08 -3.66 -4.25
N GLY A 350 19.46 -3.07 -5.38
CA GLY A 350 20.63 -3.48 -6.13
C GLY A 350 21.93 -3.24 -5.41
N TRP A 351 22.08 -2.10 -4.74
CA TRP A 351 23.22 -1.84 -3.89
C TRP A 351 23.33 -2.89 -2.77
N MET A 352 22.25 -3.19 -2.06
CA MET A 352 22.22 -4.20 -1.01
C MET A 352 22.59 -5.60 -1.51
N GLN A 353 22.31 -5.93 -2.77
CA GLN A 353 22.66 -7.22 -3.37
C GLN A 353 24.14 -7.31 -3.76
N GLN A 354 24.71 -6.22 -4.28
CA GLN A 354 26.05 -6.22 -4.87
C GLN A 354 27.15 -5.75 -3.93
N THR A 355 26.79 -5.04 -2.85
CA THR A 355 27.77 -4.51 -1.90
C THR A 355 28.42 -5.62 -1.08
N GLU A 356 29.71 -5.49 -0.81
CA GLU A 356 30.43 -6.33 0.15
C GLU A 356 30.39 -5.75 1.58
N CYS A 357 29.77 -4.57 1.74
CA CYS A 357 29.63 -3.91 3.04
C CYS A 357 28.68 -4.71 3.93
N LYS A 358 28.98 -4.73 5.23
CA LYS A 358 28.07 -5.30 6.21
C LYS A 358 26.92 -4.33 6.47
N TRP A 359 25.71 -4.71 6.09
CA TRP A 359 24.53 -3.88 6.29
C TRP A 359 23.45 -4.58 7.08
N MET A 360 22.64 -3.77 7.76
CA MET A 360 21.43 -4.21 8.45
C MET A 360 20.26 -3.29 8.14
N ILE A 361 19.08 -3.87 7.88
CA ILE A 361 17.83 -3.14 7.69
C ILE A 361 16.80 -3.56 8.74
N ILE A 362 16.11 -2.58 9.29
CA ILE A 362 15.05 -2.80 10.28
C ILE A 362 13.74 -2.33 9.65
N TYR A 363 12.76 -3.22 9.51
CA TYR A 363 11.40 -2.87 9.14
C TYR A 363 10.58 -2.73 10.42
N ASP A 364 10.38 -1.49 10.85
CA ASP A 364 9.64 -1.21 12.08
C ASP A 364 8.15 -1.09 11.81
N ASN A 365 7.36 -1.79 12.65
CA ASN A 365 5.90 -1.79 12.60
C ASN A 365 5.31 -2.32 11.27
N ALA A 366 5.91 -3.34 10.70
CA ALA A 366 5.37 -4.03 9.53
C ALA A 366 4.13 -4.84 9.91
N GLU A 367 3.04 -4.72 9.16
CA GLU A 367 1.78 -5.42 9.48
C GLU A 367 1.43 -6.52 8.49
N SER A 368 1.94 -6.48 7.25
CA SER A 368 1.67 -7.50 6.24
C SER A 368 2.86 -7.82 5.35
N ILE A 369 2.85 -9.02 4.81
CA ILE A 369 3.86 -9.51 3.87
C ILE A 369 3.81 -8.71 2.56
N GLU A 370 2.59 -8.39 2.09
CA GLU A 370 2.36 -7.66 0.85
C GLU A 370 3.06 -6.30 0.86
N LEU A 371 3.08 -5.64 2.03
CA LEU A 371 3.77 -4.37 2.20
C LEU A 371 5.28 -4.50 2.06
N LEU A 372 5.87 -5.58 2.57
CA LEU A 372 7.32 -5.82 2.53
C LEU A 372 7.82 -6.36 1.21
N ARG A 373 6.98 -7.06 0.42
CA ARG A 373 7.39 -7.81 -0.77
C ARG A 373 8.22 -6.97 -1.75
N ASP A 374 7.74 -5.79 -2.11
CA ASP A 374 8.41 -4.92 -3.09
C ASP A 374 9.72 -4.32 -2.54
N TYR A 375 9.85 -4.27 -1.22
CA TYR A 375 10.97 -3.66 -0.51
C TYR A 375 11.92 -4.68 0.11
N TRP A 376 11.60 -5.97 0.03
CA TRP A 376 12.44 -7.04 0.55
C TRP A 376 13.77 -7.10 -0.22
N PRO A 377 14.92 -7.33 0.47
CA PRO A 377 16.21 -7.50 -0.18
C PRO A 377 16.18 -8.64 -1.20
N LEU A 378 16.97 -8.51 -2.26
CA LEU A 378 17.04 -9.52 -3.32
C LEU A 378 17.77 -10.79 -2.84
N SER A 379 17.45 -11.92 -3.43
CA SER A 379 18.17 -13.18 -3.19
C SER A 379 19.65 -13.01 -3.54
N GLY A 380 20.53 -13.57 -2.71
CA GLY A 380 21.99 -13.39 -2.83
C GLY A 380 22.56 -12.21 -2.05
N SER A 381 21.71 -11.39 -1.39
CA SER A 381 22.17 -10.36 -0.45
C SER A 381 22.75 -10.99 0.81
N HIS A 382 23.77 -10.35 1.42
CA HIS A 382 24.49 -10.87 2.59
C HIS A 382 24.17 -10.11 3.89
N GLY A 383 23.12 -9.30 3.90
CA GLY A 383 22.72 -8.45 5.02
C GLY A 383 21.98 -9.15 6.14
N ARG A 384 21.53 -8.34 7.09
CA ARG A 384 20.70 -8.77 8.20
C ARG A 384 19.40 -7.97 8.19
N VAL A 385 18.28 -8.65 8.42
CA VAL A 385 16.94 -8.02 8.44
C VAL A 385 16.31 -8.27 9.80
N LEU A 386 15.84 -7.21 10.44
CA LEU A 386 15.07 -7.30 11.67
C LEU A 386 13.69 -6.66 11.43
N ILE A 387 12.63 -7.37 11.78
CA ILE A 387 11.26 -6.88 11.64
C ILE A 387 10.68 -6.66 13.03
N THR A 388 9.98 -5.56 13.25
CA THR A 388 9.07 -5.43 14.40
C THR A 388 7.62 -5.43 13.91
N THR A 389 6.77 -6.26 14.52
CA THR A 389 5.42 -6.48 14.02
C THR A 389 4.44 -6.87 15.15
N ARG A 390 3.14 -6.76 14.89
CA ARG A 390 2.08 -7.42 15.67
C ARG A 390 1.64 -8.73 15.04
N ASN A 391 1.99 -8.94 13.78
CA ASN A 391 1.62 -10.10 13.00
C ASN A 391 2.69 -11.19 13.14
N HIS A 392 2.39 -12.26 13.90
CA HIS A 392 3.30 -13.37 14.10
C HIS A 392 3.68 -14.11 12.81
N LEU A 393 2.84 -14.01 11.75
CA LEU A 393 3.09 -14.66 10.48
C LEU A 393 4.35 -14.14 9.78
N LEU A 394 4.73 -12.88 10.05
CA LEU A 394 5.98 -12.32 9.51
C LEU A 394 7.24 -13.00 10.07
N GLY A 395 7.11 -13.81 11.14
CA GLY A 395 8.16 -14.67 11.64
C GLY A 395 8.33 -16.01 10.89
N PHE A 396 7.43 -16.30 9.93
CA PHE A 396 7.51 -17.49 9.07
C PHE A 396 7.78 -17.12 7.62
N ASP A 397 7.27 -15.97 7.17
CA ASP A 397 7.46 -15.39 5.85
C ASP A 397 7.27 -13.87 5.96
N PRO A 398 8.22 -13.01 5.53
CA PRO A 398 9.49 -13.34 4.84
C PRO A 398 10.68 -13.58 5.78
N ALA A 399 10.51 -13.57 7.10
CA ALA A 399 11.61 -13.84 8.04
C ALA A 399 11.88 -15.35 8.20
N ASP A 400 13.13 -15.69 8.54
CA ASP A 400 13.56 -17.07 8.77
C ASP A 400 13.08 -17.61 10.14
N ALA A 401 12.83 -16.69 11.07
CA ALA A 401 12.36 -17.00 12.43
C ALA A 401 11.58 -15.86 13.06
N GLY A 402 10.73 -16.20 14.03
CA GLY A 402 9.97 -15.25 14.84
C GLY A 402 10.31 -15.38 16.33
N LEU A 403 10.49 -14.25 17.00
CA LEU A 403 10.68 -14.16 18.45
C LEU A 403 9.55 -13.35 19.08
N GLU A 404 8.77 -13.98 19.94
CA GLU A 404 7.68 -13.32 20.63
C GLU A 404 8.20 -12.46 21.79
N ILE A 405 7.72 -11.21 21.83
CA ILE A 405 7.98 -10.28 22.94
C ILE A 405 6.71 -10.17 23.77
N LEU A 406 6.71 -10.82 24.91
CA LEU A 406 5.62 -10.79 25.88
C LEU A 406 5.71 -9.56 26.79
N PRO A 407 4.60 -9.12 27.42
CA PRO A 407 4.66 -8.24 28.58
C PRO A 407 5.60 -8.82 29.64
N TRP A 408 6.09 -7.98 30.54
CA TRP A 408 6.87 -8.49 31.67
C TRP A 408 5.97 -9.28 32.65
N ASP A 409 6.57 -10.19 33.37
CA ASP A 409 5.93 -10.74 34.58
C ASP A 409 5.72 -9.64 35.63
N THR A 410 4.88 -9.93 36.64
CA THR A 410 4.50 -8.95 37.64
C THR A 410 5.69 -8.40 38.42
N ASP A 411 6.67 -9.25 38.75
CA ASP A 411 7.88 -8.86 39.49
C ASP A 411 8.77 -7.93 38.66
N THR A 412 9.08 -8.31 37.41
CA THR A 412 9.88 -7.50 36.51
C THR A 412 9.19 -6.17 36.20
N GLY A 413 7.88 -6.17 35.96
CA GLY A 413 7.10 -4.95 35.75
C GLY A 413 7.09 -4.02 36.96
N SER A 414 7.05 -4.57 38.18
CA SER A 414 7.15 -3.78 39.43
C SER A 414 8.53 -3.13 39.58
N LYS A 415 9.59 -3.88 39.29
CA LYS A 415 10.97 -3.35 39.27
C LYS A 415 11.17 -2.24 38.24
N PHE A 416 10.56 -2.40 37.05
CA PHE A 416 10.57 -1.36 36.02
C PHE A 416 9.90 -0.08 36.48
N LEU A 417 8.72 -0.17 37.14
CA LEU A 417 8.03 1.00 37.70
C LEU A 417 8.89 1.71 38.75
N LEU A 418 9.47 0.96 39.69
CA LEU A 418 10.37 1.50 40.71
C LEU A 418 11.63 2.14 40.08
N HIS A 419 12.21 1.52 39.07
CA HIS A 419 13.33 2.08 38.31
C HIS A 419 13.00 3.43 37.67
N LEU A 420 11.80 3.55 37.06
CA LEU A 420 11.38 4.83 36.45
C LEU A 420 11.19 5.94 37.50
N LEU A 421 10.78 5.59 38.72
CA LEU A 421 10.52 6.53 39.80
C LEU A 421 11.76 6.86 40.64
N ALA A 422 12.83 6.05 40.56
CA ALA A 422 14.03 6.18 41.41
C ALA A 422 14.75 7.56 41.34
N GLY A 423 14.59 8.31 40.25
CA GLY A 423 15.12 9.67 40.12
C GLY A 423 14.22 10.76 40.71
N HIS A 424 13.03 10.43 41.18
CA HIS A 424 12.01 11.41 41.59
C HIS A 424 11.47 11.21 42.98
N ILE A 425 11.60 10.02 43.57
CA ILE A 425 11.15 9.65 44.88
C ILE A 425 12.35 9.17 45.68
N SER A 426 12.42 9.50 46.99
CA SER A 426 13.54 9.04 47.84
C SER A 426 13.58 7.52 47.93
N ALA A 427 14.79 6.94 48.06
CA ALA A 427 14.96 5.48 48.12
C ALA A 427 14.20 4.84 49.30
N GLU A 428 14.07 5.56 50.43
CA GLU A 428 13.32 5.07 51.62
C GLU A 428 11.82 4.96 51.36
N LEU A 429 11.24 5.94 50.65
CA LEU A 429 9.83 5.94 50.24
C LEU A 429 9.57 4.86 49.21
N LEU A 430 10.46 4.70 48.21
CA LEU A 430 10.36 3.64 47.20
C LEU A 430 10.40 2.23 47.80
N ALA A 431 11.22 2.02 48.82
CA ALA A 431 11.30 0.72 49.52
C ALA A 431 9.94 0.34 50.15
N ASN A 432 9.23 1.33 50.72
CA ASN A 432 7.90 1.14 51.29
C ASN A 432 6.78 0.89 50.27
N GLU A 433 7.02 1.30 49.01
CA GLU A 433 6.03 1.19 47.90
C GLU A 433 6.17 -0.09 47.08
N THR A 434 7.09 -0.99 47.44
CA THR A 434 7.37 -2.22 46.65
C THR A 434 6.12 -3.07 46.45
N GLN A 435 5.29 -3.23 47.50
CA GLN A 435 4.05 -4.01 47.42
C GLN A 435 2.99 -3.33 46.53
N SER A 436 2.90 -2.00 46.60
CA SER A 436 2.00 -1.20 45.74
C SER A 436 2.45 -1.26 44.28
N ALA A 437 3.77 -1.22 44.02
CA ALA A 437 4.34 -1.39 42.69
C ALA A 437 4.03 -2.77 42.10
N TYR A 438 4.15 -3.82 42.89
CA TYR A 438 3.78 -5.18 42.50
C TYR A 438 2.29 -5.27 42.18
N SER A 439 1.44 -4.73 43.03
CA SER A 439 -0.01 -4.70 42.86
C SER A 439 -0.41 -3.91 41.58
N LEU A 440 0.24 -2.79 41.29
CA LEU A 440 0.00 -2.01 40.07
C LEU A 440 0.48 -2.76 38.81
N SER A 441 1.65 -3.41 38.88
CA SER A 441 2.17 -4.23 37.80
C SER A 441 1.24 -5.39 37.45
N GLU A 442 0.69 -6.07 38.45
CA GLU A 442 -0.29 -7.15 38.28
C GLU A 442 -1.55 -6.66 37.54
N ARG A 443 -2.14 -5.53 37.98
CA ARG A 443 -3.33 -4.92 37.35
C ARG A 443 -3.09 -4.51 35.91
N LEU A 444 -1.86 -4.15 35.58
CA LEU A 444 -1.43 -3.73 34.24
C LEU A 444 -0.81 -4.88 33.44
N SER A 445 -0.84 -6.12 34.02
CA SER A 445 -0.27 -7.32 33.39
C SER A 445 1.16 -7.10 32.85
N GLY A 446 1.98 -6.35 33.59
CA GLY A 446 3.36 -6.05 33.22
C GLY A 446 3.53 -5.25 31.90
N HIS A 447 2.50 -4.57 31.44
CA HIS A 447 2.53 -3.90 30.13
C HIS A 447 3.39 -2.63 30.17
N ALA A 448 4.53 -2.64 29.45
CA ALA A 448 5.58 -1.61 29.52
C ALA A 448 5.08 -0.16 29.29
N LEU A 449 4.26 0.05 28.28
CA LEU A 449 3.72 1.40 27.96
C LEU A 449 2.74 1.86 29.03
N ALA A 450 1.90 0.97 29.56
CA ALA A 450 0.95 1.31 30.61
C ALA A 450 1.67 1.70 31.91
N LEU A 451 2.68 0.92 32.31
CA LEU A 451 3.52 1.23 33.48
C LEU A 451 4.23 2.57 33.31
N SER A 452 4.80 2.86 32.13
CA SER A 452 5.45 4.16 31.85
C SER A 452 4.47 5.33 31.97
N ASN A 453 3.23 5.19 31.51
CA ASN A 453 2.22 6.24 31.62
C ASN A 453 1.77 6.47 33.05
N MET A 454 1.61 5.38 33.84
CA MET A 454 1.28 5.51 35.24
C MET A 454 2.39 6.18 36.03
N CYS A 455 3.64 5.88 35.71
CA CYS A 455 4.80 6.60 36.27
C CYS A 455 4.71 8.13 35.97
N GLY A 456 4.36 8.51 34.74
CA GLY A 456 4.14 9.92 34.37
C GLY A 456 3.03 10.59 35.20
N LEU A 457 1.93 9.86 35.46
CA LEU A 457 0.83 10.35 36.29
C LEU A 457 1.22 10.50 37.76
N ILE A 458 1.92 9.53 38.34
CA ILE A 458 2.48 9.56 39.70
C ILE A 458 3.37 10.82 39.86
N HIS A 459 4.30 11.00 38.94
CA HIS A 459 5.23 12.13 38.97
C HIS A 459 4.50 13.48 38.89
N ARG A 460 3.55 13.62 37.99
CA ARG A 460 2.81 14.87 37.79
C ARG A 460 1.94 15.25 38.99
N ARG A 461 1.32 14.26 39.61
CA ARG A 461 0.40 14.47 40.75
C ARG A 461 1.10 14.50 42.10
N SER A 462 2.41 14.20 42.08
CA SER A 462 3.17 13.96 43.31
C SER A 462 2.50 12.91 44.21
N TRP A 463 1.89 11.90 43.61
CA TRP A 463 1.25 10.80 44.31
C TRP A 463 2.28 9.74 44.70
N SER A 464 1.94 8.95 45.71
CA SER A 464 2.55 7.65 45.98
C SER A 464 2.01 6.61 45.01
N ILE A 465 2.68 5.45 44.90
CA ILE A 465 2.15 4.33 44.07
C ILE A 465 0.86 3.80 44.72
N SER A 466 0.82 3.76 46.08
CA SER A 466 -0.34 3.33 46.82
C SER A 466 -1.56 4.21 46.56
N GLU A 467 -1.40 5.55 46.54
CA GLU A 467 -2.50 6.48 46.23
C GLU A 467 -3.02 6.25 44.79
N LEU A 468 -2.13 6.00 43.84
CA LEU A 468 -2.56 5.69 42.47
C LEU A 468 -3.33 4.35 42.40
N VAL A 469 -2.90 3.31 43.16
CA VAL A 469 -3.61 2.03 43.22
C VAL A 469 -5.01 2.20 43.81
N GLU A 470 -5.16 3.01 44.83
CA GLU A 470 -6.49 3.31 45.40
C GLU A 470 -7.40 4.04 44.40
N VAL A 471 -6.87 5.04 43.66
CA VAL A 471 -7.63 5.75 42.63
C VAL A 471 -8.02 4.80 41.53
N TYR A 472 -7.11 3.92 41.12
CA TYR A 472 -7.36 2.90 40.12
C TYR A 472 -8.48 1.94 40.53
N ASP A 473 -8.45 1.45 41.80
CA ASP A 473 -9.43 0.52 42.31
C ASP A 473 -10.83 1.14 42.49
N ARG A 474 -10.91 2.44 42.79
CA ARG A 474 -12.19 3.18 42.82
C ARG A 474 -12.82 3.35 41.46
N SER A 475 -12.01 3.35 40.39
CA SER A 475 -12.47 3.51 39.01
C SER A 475 -12.89 2.19 38.34
N ARG A 476 -13.03 1.10 39.10
CA ARG A 476 -13.17 -0.29 38.68
C ARG A 476 -14.53 -0.71 38.08
N ASP A 477 -15.45 0.21 37.82
CA ASP A 477 -16.73 -0.09 37.14
C ASP A 477 -16.60 -0.53 35.66
N PHE A 478 -15.35 -0.70 35.17
CA PHE A 478 -15.05 -1.09 33.79
C PHE A 478 -14.21 -2.37 33.73
N LYS A 479 -14.64 -3.31 32.88
CA LYS A 479 -14.15 -4.69 32.80
C LYS A 479 -12.70 -4.88 32.29
N ASP A 480 -12.00 -3.84 31.75
CA ASP A 480 -10.69 -3.99 31.16
C ASP A 480 -9.62 -3.10 31.81
N GLY A 481 -8.60 -3.74 32.41
CA GLY A 481 -7.54 -3.09 33.20
C GLY A 481 -6.75 -1.99 32.44
N LEU A 482 -6.50 -2.13 31.13
CA LEU A 482 -5.76 -1.15 30.35
C LEU A 482 -6.59 0.10 29.96
N GLU A 483 -7.89 -0.03 29.74
CA GLU A 483 -8.77 1.12 29.42
C GLU A 483 -8.88 2.11 30.57
N THR A 484 -8.92 1.61 31.82
CA THR A 484 -8.95 2.44 33.01
C THR A 484 -7.71 3.32 33.14
N VAL A 485 -6.54 2.80 32.77
CA VAL A 485 -5.25 3.54 32.77
C VAL A 485 -5.31 4.76 31.86
N TRP A 486 -5.76 4.54 30.64
CA TRP A 486 -5.84 5.60 29.63
C TRP A 486 -6.85 6.66 30.06
N ARG A 487 -8.00 6.24 30.55
CA ARG A 487 -9.07 7.13 31.00
C ARG A 487 -8.61 8.03 32.14
N LEU A 488 -7.95 7.50 33.16
CA LEU A 488 -7.38 8.30 34.26
C LEU A 488 -6.38 9.36 33.76
N SER A 489 -5.55 9.01 32.79
CA SER A 489 -4.61 9.97 32.19
C SER A 489 -5.33 11.07 31.40
N PHE A 490 -6.38 10.73 30.67
CA PHE A 490 -7.09 11.65 29.77
C PHE A 490 -8.07 12.57 30.51
N GLU A 491 -8.80 12.08 31.52
CA GLU A 491 -9.74 12.88 32.33
C GLU A 491 -9.05 14.01 33.10
N ASN A 492 -7.76 13.85 33.37
CA ASN A 492 -6.98 14.82 34.12
C ASN A 492 -6.21 15.84 33.27
N LEU A 493 -6.37 15.82 31.94
CA LEU A 493 -5.76 16.80 31.06
C LEU A 493 -6.47 18.15 31.16
N ARG A 494 -5.69 19.25 31.12
CA ARG A 494 -6.28 20.57 30.91
C ARG A 494 -6.96 20.62 29.54
N PRO A 495 -8.03 21.42 29.39
CA PRO A 495 -8.78 21.49 28.13
C PRO A 495 -7.88 21.81 26.90
N ASP A 496 -6.94 22.74 27.03
CA ASP A 496 -6.02 23.09 25.94
C ASP A 496 -5.02 21.95 25.61
N CYS A 497 -4.58 21.18 26.63
CA CYS A 497 -3.77 19.99 26.42
C CYS A 497 -4.54 18.86 25.74
N ALA A 498 -5.80 18.65 26.16
CA ALA A 498 -6.67 17.66 25.54
C ALA A 498 -6.96 18.03 24.08
N ALA A 499 -7.21 19.31 23.76
CA ALA A 499 -7.39 19.81 22.40
C ALA A 499 -6.13 19.56 21.55
N LEU A 500 -4.96 19.91 22.07
CA LEU A 500 -3.70 19.70 21.37
C LEU A 500 -3.43 18.19 21.15
N LEU A 501 -3.62 17.33 22.16
CA LEU A 501 -3.47 15.89 22.03
C LEU A 501 -4.43 15.31 20.98
N SER A 502 -5.66 15.82 20.93
CA SER A 502 -6.65 15.37 19.95
C SER A 502 -6.18 15.59 18.52
N ILE A 503 -5.54 16.70 18.22
CA ILE A 503 -4.95 17.01 16.91
C ILE A 503 -3.81 16.03 16.59
N PHE A 504 -2.92 15.75 17.54
CA PHE A 504 -1.84 14.78 17.36
C PHE A 504 -2.35 13.41 16.90
N THR A 505 -3.56 13.01 17.35
CA THR A 505 -4.12 11.70 16.99
C THR A 505 -4.51 11.57 15.51
N PHE A 506 -4.65 12.68 14.80
CA PHE A 506 -4.97 12.73 13.36
C PHE A 506 -3.74 12.93 12.47
N CYS A 507 -2.58 13.22 13.07
CA CYS A 507 -1.30 13.30 12.37
C CYS A 507 -0.65 11.92 12.22
N ALA A 508 0.28 11.78 11.27
CA ALA A 508 1.15 10.61 11.19
C ALA A 508 1.99 10.51 12.49
N PRO A 509 1.98 9.37 13.20
CA PRO A 509 2.35 9.34 14.61
C PRO A 509 3.86 9.49 14.89
N ASP A 510 4.74 9.16 13.94
CA ASP A 510 6.17 8.99 14.22
C ASP A 510 7.00 10.26 14.04
N SER A 511 6.57 11.17 13.19
CA SER A 511 7.37 12.38 12.85
C SER A 511 6.45 13.57 12.56
N ILE A 512 5.93 14.20 13.62
CA ILE A 512 5.05 15.36 13.52
C ILE A 512 5.93 16.61 13.66
N PRO A 513 6.15 17.41 12.59
CA PRO A 513 6.98 18.59 12.67
C PRO A 513 6.43 19.59 13.68
N GLN A 514 7.29 20.14 14.53
CA GLN A 514 6.90 21.15 15.49
C GLN A 514 6.34 22.40 14.80
N SER A 515 6.84 22.71 13.59
CA SER A 515 6.35 23.81 12.76
C SER A 515 4.87 23.73 12.38
N LEU A 516 4.24 22.53 12.48
CA LEU A 516 2.80 22.39 12.28
C LEU A 516 1.98 23.21 13.30
N PHE A 517 2.51 23.39 14.49
CA PHE A 517 1.88 24.05 15.64
C PHE A 517 2.40 25.47 15.88
N GLU A 518 3.41 25.91 15.14
CA GLU A 518 3.94 27.26 15.23
C GLU A 518 3.10 28.19 14.35
N SER A 519 2.24 29.01 14.98
CA SER A 519 1.39 29.94 14.27
C SER A 519 2.20 30.99 13.50
N SER A 520 1.83 31.26 12.25
CA SER A 520 2.34 32.37 11.45
C SER A 520 1.19 33.31 11.05
N GLU A 521 1.48 34.56 10.77
CA GLU A 521 0.51 35.53 10.27
C GLU A 521 -0.14 35.14 8.93
N GLU A 522 0.46 34.16 8.24
CA GLU A 522 -0.02 33.63 6.95
C GLU A 522 -1.05 32.48 7.08
N MET A 523 -1.30 31.96 8.29
CA MET A 523 -2.26 30.86 8.49
C MET A 523 -3.70 31.34 8.31
N GLU A 524 -4.44 30.60 7.47
CA GLU A 524 -5.84 30.87 7.14
C GLU A 524 -6.78 29.99 7.97
N ASN A 525 -7.99 30.46 8.23
CA ASN A 525 -9.13 29.71 8.81
C ASN A 525 -8.90 29.15 10.23
N LEU A 526 -7.96 29.71 11.02
CA LEU A 526 -7.76 29.31 12.41
C LEU A 526 -9.01 29.65 13.25
N THR A 527 -9.43 28.71 14.11
CA THR A 527 -10.52 28.98 15.07
C THR A 527 -9.97 29.75 16.28
N ASP A 528 -10.86 30.44 17.02
CA ASP A 528 -10.47 31.18 18.25
C ASP A 528 -9.81 30.22 19.29
N ASP A 529 -10.26 28.97 19.36
CA ASP A 529 -9.68 27.95 20.22
C ASP A 529 -8.25 27.61 19.77
N MET A 530 -8.01 27.47 18.43
CA MET A 530 -6.68 27.21 17.89
C MET A 530 -5.72 28.36 18.18
N LEU A 531 -6.14 29.59 17.97
CA LEU A 531 -5.35 30.78 18.28
C LEU A 531 -4.93 30.79 19.76
N ARG A 532 -5.81 30.34 20.64
CA ARG A 532 -5.54 30.28 22.08
C ARG A 532 -4.47 29.25 22.44
N TYR A 533 -4.60 27.98 22.01
CA TYR A 533 -3.67 26.94 22.44
C TYR A 533 -2.41 26.80 21.56
N LEU A 534 -2.37 27.46 20.38
CA LEU A 534 -1.18 27.57 19.53
C LEU A 534 -0.34 28.80 19.86
N ASP A 535 -0.79 29.69 20.77
CA ASP A 535 0.05 30.73 21.32
C ASP A 535 1.36 30.13 21.89
N SER A 536 2.50 30.76 21.62
CA SER A 536 3.81 30.17 21.85
C SER A 536 4.05 29.73 23.31
N ASP A 537 3.57 30.53 24.27
CA ASP A 537 3.76 30.26 25.69
C ASP A 537 2.84 29.13 26.16
N ARG A 538 1.60 29.14 25.66
CA ARG A 538 0.62 28.08 25.92
C ARG A 538 0.99 26.78 25.25
N LEU A 539 1.44 26.80 24.00
CA LEU A 539 1.93 25.64 23.28
C LEU A 539 3.09 24.97 24.04
N SER A 540 4.05 25.79 24.53
CA SER A 540 5.16 25.28 25.34
C SER A 540 4.66 24.60 26.60
N THR A 541 3.77 25.24 27.35
CA THR A 541 3.19 24.72 28.60
C THR A 541 2.34 23.46 28.35
N ASN A 542 1.56 23.41 27.26
CA ASN A 542 0.73 22.26 26.89
C ASN A 542 1.59 21.07 26.46
N THR A 543 2.61 21.30 25.66
CA THR A 543 3.54 20.25 25.25
C THR A 543 4.36 19.70 26.41
N GLU A 544 4.77 20.53 27.37
CA GLU A 544 5.44 20.09 28.59
C GLU A 544 4.57 19.15 29.40
N GLU A 545 3.29 19.47 29.56
CA GLU A 545 2.33 18.60 30.24
C GLU A 545 2.18 17.25 29.55
N LEU A 546 2.01 17.23 28.22
CA LEU A 546 1.87 16.00 27.44
C LEU A 546 3.14 15.15 27.47
N LEU A 547 4.32 15.78 27.50
CA LEU A 547 5.62 15.12 27.66
C LEU A 547 5.79 14.51 29.05
N ALA A 548 5.40 15.26 30.09
CA ALA A 548 5.47 14.78 31.48
C ALA A 548 4.60 13.55 31.72
N LEU A 549 3.43 13.50 31.07
CA LEU A 549 2.53 12.33 31.11
C LEU A 549 2.95 11.19 30.16
N ALA A 550 4.06 11.31 29.48
CA ALA A 550 4.53 10.36 28.46
C ALA A 550 3.47 10.05 27.36
N LEU A 551 2.54 10.97 27.10
CA LEU A 551 1.54 10.84 26.04
C LEU A 551 2.11 11.15 24.67
N ILE A 552 3.09 12.04 24.61
CA ILE A 552 3.87 12.35 23.42
C ILE A 552 5.37 12.26 23.73
N LYS A 553 6.19 12.18 22.68
CA LYS A 553 7.65 12.30 22.78
C LYS A 553 8.10 13.45 21.89
N ARG A 554 9.27 14.06 22.20
CA ARG A 554 9.88 15.13 21.41
C ARG A 554 11.32 14.81 21.10
N ASP A 555 11.66 14.84 19.82
CA ASP A 555 13.04 14.93 19.38
C ASP A 555 13.42 16.40 19.23
N ARG A 556 14.31 16.86 20.12
CA ARG A 556 14.76 18.26 20.14
C ARG A 556 15.69 18.61 18.97
N TYR A 557 16.44 17.63 18.46
CA TYR A 557 17.39 17.84 17.38
C TYR A 557 16.65 18.06 16.05
N ASN A 558 15.72 17.18 15.73
CA ASN A 558 14.94 17.26 14.49
C ASN A 558 13.69 18.14 14.61
N ARG A 559 13.37 18.67 15.81
CA ARG A 559 12.18 19.48 16.10
C ARG A 559 10.88 18.76 15.69
N VAL A 560 10.75 17.47 16.02
CA VAL A 560 9.57 16.68 15.74
C VAL A 560 8.99 16.09 17.01
N PHE A 561 7.66 15.95 17.01
CA PHE A 561 6.93 15.19 18.01
C PHE A 561 6.58 13.80 17.48
N SER A 562 6.30 12.88 18.39
CA SER A 562 5.70 11.59 18.07
C SER A 562 4.69 11.19 19.15
N ILE A 563 3.68 10.44 18.74
CA ILE A 563 2.64 9.89 19.61
C ILE A 563 2.59 8.38 19.42
N HIS A 564 2.48 7.62 20.52
CA HIS A 564 2.31 6.19 20.38
C HIS A 564 0.93 5.86 19.81
N ARG A 565 0.85 4.99 18.78
CA ARG A 565 -0.40 4.67 18.07
C ARG A 565 -1.53 4.16 18.97
N LEU A 566 -1.17 3.39 20.02
CA LEU A 566 -2.14 2.93 20.99
C LEU A 566 -2.73 4.11 21.78
N ILE A 567 -1.91 5.08 22.18
CA ILE A 567 -2.38 6.32 22.85
C ILE A 567 -3.31 7.08 21.93
N ALA A 568 -2.91 7.30 20.68
CA ALA A 568 -3.73 7.99 19.69
C ALA A 568 -5.09 7.30 19.47
N ALA A 569 -5.09 5.97 19.34
CA ALA A 569 -6.33 5.19 19.17
C ALA A 569 -7.24 5.25 20.40
N GLN A 570 -6.69 5.12 21.59
CA GLN A 570 -7.46 5.16 22.85
C GLN A 570 -7.99 6.57 23.12
N PHE A 571 -7.18 7.61 22.84
CA PHE A 571 -7.65 8.99 23.03
C PHE A 571 -8.79 9.33 22.06
N ARG A 572 -8.72 8.92 20.79
CA ARG A 572 -9.85 9.07 19.85
C ARG A 572 -11.12 8.37 20.30
N ARG A 573 -11.02 7.21 20.97
CA ARG A 573 -12.18 6.52 21.56
C ARG A 573 -12.74 7.23 22.80
N PHE A 574 -11.88 7.90 23.54
CA PHE A 574 -12.25 8.67 24.74
C PHE A 574 -13.00 9.97 24.40
N LEU A 575 -12.68 10.58 23.25
CA LEU A 575 -13.32 11.82 22.81
C LEU A 575 -14.82 11.64 22.53
N SER A 576 -15.61 12.65 22.92
CA SER A 576 -17.01 12.70 22.49
C SER A 576 -17.08 12.83 20.94
N PRO A 577 -18.20 12.41 20.31
CA PRO A 577 -18.34 12.56 18.86
C PRO A 577 -18.20 14.02 18.38
N LYS A 578 -18.58 15.00 19.22
CA LYS A 578 -18.43 16.43 18.94
C LYS A 578 -16.96 16.85 18.96
N ASP A 579 -16.23 16.45 20.02
CA ASP A 579 -14.82 16.79 20.18
C ASP A 579 -13.95 16.09 19.14
N LEU A 580 -14.30 14.86 18.76
CA LEU A 580 -13.63 14.10 17.69
C LEU A 580 -13.75 14.81 16.34
N ARG A 581 -14.96 15.31 15.98
CA ARG A 581 -15.18 16.08 14.74
C ARG A 581 -14.42 17.41 14.78
N LYS A 582 -14.44 18.09 15.94
CA LYS A 582 -13.66 19.31 16.14
C LYS A 582 -12.17 19.07 15.93
N ALA A 583 -11.62 18.04 16.55
CA ALA A 583 -10.21 17.67 16.44
C ALA A 583 -9.80 17.33 14.98
N PHE A 584 -10.66 16.63 14.25
CA PHE A 584 -10.44 16.35 12.83
C PHE A 584 -10.42 17.63 11.98
N LEU A 585 -11.36 18.56 12.23
CA LEU A 585 -11.40 19.86 11.59
C LEU A 585 -10.11 20.67 11.85
N GLU A 586 -9.71 20.77 13.11
CA GLU A 586 -8.53 21.56 13.52
C GLU A 586 -7.23 20.94 12.95
N ALA A 587 -7.09 19.60 12.97
CA ALA A 587 -5.98 18.91 12.30
C ALA A 587 -5.97 19.16 10.79
N SER A 588 -7.15 19.15 10.15
CA SER A 588 -7.29 19.45 8.73
C SER A 588 -6.87 20.88 8.38
N ILE A 589 -7.25 21.86 9.19
CA ILE A 589 -6.86 23.27 9.01
C ILE A 589 -5.33 23.43 9.13
N LEU A 590 -4.69 22.82 10.12
CA LEU A 590 -3.25 22.90 10.27
C LEU A 590 -2.51 22.27 9.08
N ILE A 591 -2.93 21.08 8.65
CA ILE A 591 -2.31 20.41 7.52
C ILE A 591 -2.59 21.16 6.21
N TYR A 592 -3.77 21.77 6.06
CA TYR A 592 -4.10 22.66 4.94
C TYR A 592 -3.14 23.86 4.84
N ASN A 593 -2.82 24.48 5.98
CA ASN A 593 -1.87 25.59 6.01
C ASN A 593 -0.43 25.15 5.74
N ALA A 594 -0.06 23.95 6.17
CA ALA A 594 1.29 23.43 6.02
C ALA A 594 1.58 22.86 4.63
N PHE A 595 0.58 22.23 3.97
CA PHE A 595 0.77 21.60 2.67
C PHE A 595 0.92 22.66 1.57
N PRO A 596 1.95 22.57 0.68
CA PRO A 596 2.16 23.54 -0.39
C PRO A 596 0.95 23.67 -1.33
N LYS A 597 0.55 24.89 -1.61
CA LYS A 597 -0.54 25.22 -2.50
C LYS A 597 0.00 25.73 -3.83
N ARG A 598 -0.71 25.46 -4.92
CA ARG A 598 -0.38 26.04 -6.22
C ARG A 598 -0.54 27.56 -6.18
N PRO A 599 0.41 28.33 -6.77
CA PRO A 599 0.27 29.78 -6.84
C PRO A 599 -1.00 30.16 -7.62
N LYS A 600 -1.84 31.01 -7.03
CA LYS A 600 -3.04 31.59 -7.68
C LYS A 600 -2.70 32.88 -8.46
N LYS A 601 -1.59 32.91 -9.23
CA LYS A 601 -1.24 34.09 -10.02
C LYS A 601 -2.00 34.10 -11.36
N PRO A 602 -2.70 35.19 -11.71
CA PRO A 602 -3.28 35.35 -13.03
C PRO A 602 -2.20 35.25 -14.12
N GLY A 603 -2.47 34.55 -15.21
CA GLY A 603 -1.52 34.41 -16.31
C GLY A 603 -0.35 33.43 -16.06
N ALA A 604 -0.24 32.82 -14.88
CA ALA A 604 0.74 31.77 -14.68
C ALA A 604 0.46 30.60 -15.61
N THR A 605 1.49 30.20 -16.39
CA THR A 605 1.49 28.90 -17.02
C THR A 605 1.16 27.85 -16.00
N ARG A 606 0.38 26.82 -16.36
CA ARG A 606 -0.09 25.70 -15.54
C ARG A 606 0.81 25.48 -14.32
N ALA A 607 0.36 25.99 -13.17
CA ALA A 607 1.20 25.98 -11.95
C ALA A 607 1.43 24.56 -11.49
N ASN A 608 2.66 24.10 -11.60
CA ASN A 608 3.13 22.79 -11.13
C ASN A 608 3.75 22.92 -9.74
N LEU A 609 3.83 21.82 -9.02
CA LEU A 609 4.44 21.76 -7.69
C LEU A 609 5.94 21.36 -7.75
N TYR A 610 6.54 21.28 -8.95
CA TYR A 610 7.92 20.81 -9.15
C TYR A 610 8.97 21.46 -8.22
N ASN A 611 8.85 22.74 -7.95
CA ASN A 611 9.81 23.48 -7.13
C ASN A 611 9.60 23.29 -5.61
N VAL A 612 8.54 22.62 -5.19
CA VAL A 612 8.16 22.42 -3.78
C VAL A 612 7.89 20.95 -3.44
N TRP A 613 8.32 20.02 -4.28
CA TRP A 613 8.12 18.60 -4.04
C TRP A 613 8.69 18.14 -2.70
N ASP A 614 9.85 18.63 -2.29
CA ASP A 614 10.45 18.30 -0.99
C ASP A 614 9.51 18.68 0.18
N LYS A 615 8.88 19.86 0.08
CA LYS A 615 7.89 20.28 1.06
C LYS A 615 6.61 19.43 1.00
N CYS A 616 6.14 19.08 -0.21
CA CYS A 616 5.00 18.18 -0.34
C CYS A 616 5.28 16.82 0.29
N GLN A 617 6.49 16.28 0.07
CA GLN A 617 6.93 15.01 0.64
C GLN A 617 6.92 15.03 2.17
N LEU A 618 7.39 16.10 2.79
CA LEU A 618 7.38 16.26 4.25
C LEU A 618 5.98 16.11 4.85
N TRP A 619 4.97 16.66 4.18
CA TRP A 619 3.59 16.68 4.68
C TRP A 619 2.72 15.52 4.18
N LEU A 620 3.16 14.78 3.16
CA LEU A 620 2.38 13.72 2.51
C LEU A 620 1.83 12.70 3.52
N GLN A 621 2.66 12.20 4.44
CA GLN A 621 2.25 11.21 5.43
C GLN A 621 1.11 11.70 6.33
N HIS A 622 1.09 13.00 6.67
CA HIS A 622 0.03 13.59 7.50
C HIS A 622 -1.28 13.73 6.71
N VAL A 623 -1.19 14.12 5.43
CA VAL A 623 -2.36 14.18 4.52
C VAL A 623 -2.98 12.78 4.34
N LEU A 624 -2.16 11.76 4.16
CA LEU A 624 -2.64 10.38 4.02
C LEU A 624 -3.17 9.80 5.34
N GLN A 625 -2.61 10.23 6.48
CA GLN A 625 -3.16 9.86 7.79
C GLN A 625 -4.56 10.45 8.01
N LEU A 626 -4.82 11.70 7.56
CA LEU A 626 -6.17 12.26 7.55
C LEU A 626 -7.13 11.42 6.69
N LYS A 627 -6.68 10.97 5.49
CA LYS A 627 -7.45 10.07 4.61
C LYS A 627 -7.86 8.79 5.34
N VAL A 628 -6.90 8.11 5.97
CA VAL A 628 -7.14 6.86 6.70
C VAL A 628 -8.09 7.10 7.89
N SER A 629 -7.83 8.15 8.67
CA SER A 629 -8.64 8.50 9.83
C SER A 629 -10.08 8.85 9.45
N PHE A 630 -10.28 9.63 8.39
CA PHE A 630 -11.62 9.96 7.87
C PHE A 630 -12.42 8.69 7.53
N MET A 631 -11.80 7.74 6.80
CA MET A 631 -12.48 6.51 6.43
C MET A 631 -12.77 5.61 7.65
N GLN A 632 -11.86 5.55 8.62
CA GLN A 632 -12.07 4.81 9.86
C GLN A 632 -13.23 5.37 10.67
N GLU A 633 -13.29 6.71 10.85
CA GLU A 633 -14.35 7.35 11.63
C GLU A 633 -15.71 7.28 10.90
N ARG A 634 -15.74 7.40 9.56
CA ARG A 634 -16.96 7.17 8.79
C ARG A 634 -17.49 5.73 8.87
N LYS A 635 -16.59 4.75 8.99
CA LYS A 635 -17.01 3.36 9.21
C LYS A 635 -17.73 3.18 10.57
N ARG A 636 -17.33 3.96 11.59
CA ARG A 636 -17.94 3.97 12.92
C ARG A 636 -19.20 4.82 12.99
N ASP A 637 -19.14 6.00 12.39
CA ASP A 637 -20.23 6.97 12.33
C ASP A 637 -20.42 7.45 10.88
N PRO A 638 -21.41 6.92 10.16
CA PRO A 638 -21.71 7.34 8.78
C PRO A 638 -22.02 8.84 8.62
N SER A 639 -22.35 9.55 9.70
CA SER A 639 -22.58 11.01 9.70
C SER A 639 -21.28 11.81 9.83
N PHE A 640 -20.13 11.18 10.02
CA PHE A 640 -18.83 11.86 10.10
C PHE A 640 -18.53 12.54 8.76
N SER A 641 -18.28 13.85 8.77
CA SER A 641 -18.09 14.68 7.59
C SER A 641 -16.69 15.25 7.51
N ALA A 642 -16.22 15.47 6.30
CA ALA A 642 -15.03 16.25 6.04
C ALA A 642 -15.34 17.76 6.13
N CYS A 643 -14.29 18.60 6.15
CA CYS A 643 -14.39 20.03 5.94
C CYS A 643 -13.80 20.42 4.57
N ARG A 644 -14.02 21.66 4.16
CA ARG A 644 -13.50 22.22 2.89
C ARG A 644 -11.98 22.10 2.81
N GLU A 645 -11.27 22.48 3.88
CA GLU A 645 -9.81 22.46 3.98
C GLU A 645 -9.25 21.05 3.76
N THR A 646 -9.93 20.02 4.29
CA THR A 646 -9.56 18.63 4.02
C THR A 646 -9.62 18.31 2.53
N CYS A 647 -10.75 18.63 1.87
CA CYS A 647 -10.95 18.32 0.46
C CYS A 647 -9.99 19.11 -0.43
N GLU A 648 -9.71 20.37 -0.11
CA GLU A 648 -8.76 21.20 -0.85
C GLU A 648 -7.32 20.69 -0.68
N THR A 649 -6.90 20.32 0.53
CA THR A 649 -5.60 19.69 0.78
C THR A 649 -5.44 18.42 -0.06
N TRP A 650 -6.48 17.60 -0.11
CA TRP A 650 -6.44 16.39 -0.91
C TRP A 650 -6.39 16.66 -2.42
N VAL A 651 -7.02 17.72 -2.92
CA VAL A 651 -6.87 18.15 -4.32
C VAL A 651 -5.43 18.57 -4.64
N GLN A 652 -4.77 19.33 -3.73
CA GLN A 652 -3.35 19.69 -3.92
C GLN A 652 -2.44 18.46 -3.84
N CYS A 653 -2.71 17.55 -2.91
CA CYS A 653 -1.98 16.29 -2.78
C CYS A 653 -2.17 15.37 -4.01
N GLN A 654 -3.39 15.28 -4.56
CA GLN A 654 -3.64 14.56 -5.82
C GLN A 654 -2.77 15.10 -6.95
N ARG A 655 -2.59 16.42 -7.03
CA ARG A 655 -1.69 17.04 -8.02
C ARG A 655 -0.25 16.62 -7.81
N TYR A 656 0.24 16.64 -6.58
CA TYR A 656 1.58 16.16 -6.25
C TYR A 656 1.77 14.68 -6.62
N LEU A 657 0.83 13.81 -6.25
CA LEU A 657 0.88 12.38 -6.58
C LEU A 657 0.82 12.12 -8.10
N LEU A 658 0.10 12.95 -8.85
CA LEU A 658 0.07 12.91 -10.31
C LEU A 658 1.44 13.26 -10.92
N GLU A 659 2.08 14.32 -10.42
CA GLU A 659 3.38 14.80 -10.89
C GLU A 659 4.51 13.82 -10.55
N THR A 660 4.44 13.14 -9.41
CA THR A 660 5.39 12.10 -8.99
C THR A 660 5.02 10.70 -9.48
N GLN A 661 3.93 10.57 -10.26
CA GLN A 661 3.44 9.31 -10.82
C GLN A 661 3.12 8.22 -9.77
N ASN A 662 2.78 8.62 -8.55
CA ASN A 662 2.34 7.69 -7.51
C ASN A 662 0.86 7.31 -7.71
N TRP A 663 0.61 6.48 -8.72
CA TRP A 663 -0.73 6.16 -9.23
C TRP A 663 -1.64 5.46 -8.22
N ARG A 664 -1.07 4.59 -7.38
CA ARG A 664 -1.83 3.82 -6.40
C ARG A 664 -2.44 4.74 -5.34
N GLU A 665 -1.60 5.59 -4.74
CA GLU A 665 -2.05 6.53 -3.72
C GLU A 665 -2.96 7.63 -4.30
N LEU A 666 -2.71 8.03 -5.54
CA LEU A 666 -3.59 8.97 -6.26
C LEU A 666 -5.00 8.39 -6.42
N GLU A 667 -5.13 7.15 -6.87
CA GLU A 667 -6.43 6.49 -7.06
C GLU A 667 -7.20 6.40 -5.75
N ASP A 668 -6.54 5.90 -4.68
CA ASP A 668 -7.13 5.81 -3.36
C ASP A 668 -7.57 7.18 -2.82
N LEU A 669 -6.71 8.21 -2.98
CA LEU A 669 -7.02 9.55 -2.50
C LEU A 669 -8.18 10.20 -3.28
N VAL A 670 -8.26 9.96 -4.59
CA VAL A 670 -9.38 10.42 -5.43
C VAL A 670 -10.70 9.82 -4.98
N ILE A 671 -10.73 8.50 -4.73
CA ILE A 671 -11.93 7.80 -4.26
C ILE A 671 -12.41 8.39 -2.93
N VAL A 672 -11.49 8.54 -1.97
CA VAL A 672 -11.82 9.07 -0.65
C VAL A 672 -12.24 10.53 -0.72
N ASN A 673 -11.58 11.34 -1.55
CA ASN A 673 -11.95 12.74 -1.71
C ASN A 673 -13.36 12.93 -2.32
N LYS A 674 -13.72 12.10 -3.31
CA LYS A 674 -15.10 12.09 -3.85
C LYS A 674 -16.15 11.72 -2.80
N ILE A 675 -15.82 10.81 -1.87
CA ILE A 675 -16.68 10.46 -0.74
C ILE A 675 -16.79 11.65 0.22
N ALA A 676 -15.67 12.30 0.55
CA ALA A 676 -15.62 13.44 1.46
C ALA A 676 -16.38 14.65 0.95
N MET A 677 -16.22 15.02 -0.32
CA MET A 677 -16.95 16.13 -0.95
C MET A 677 -18.49 15.97 -0.87
N LYS A 678 -18.99 14.72 -0.93
CA LYS A 678 -20.43 14.45 -0.75
C LYS A 678 -20.91 14.76 0.66
N THR A 679 -20.01 14.83 1.64
CA THR A 679 -20.34 15.13 3.05
C THR A 679 -20.28 16.61 3.38
N LEU A 680 -19.73 17.44 2.49
CA LEU A 680 -19.67 18.90 2.68
C LEU A 680 -21.08 19.52 2.68
N PRO A 681 -21.32 20.54 3.50
CA PRO A 681 -22.51 21.36 3.40
C PRO A 681 -22.53 22.13 2.06
N GLU A 682 -23.72 22.48 1.56
CA GLU A 682 -23.87 23.11 0.24
C GLU A 682 -22.97 24.36 0.02
N PRO A 683 -22.75 25.26 1.00
CA PRO A 683 -21.86 26.42 0.80
C PRO A 683 -20.41 26.04 0.53
N ASP A 684 -19.96 24.86 1.05
CA ASP A 684 -18.58 24.38 0.94
C ASP A 684 -18.36 23.46 -0.27
N LYS A 685 -19.42 23.09 -0.99
CA LYS A 685 -19.36 22.29 -2.22
C LYS A 685 -18.93 23.14 -3.41
N GLU A 686 -17.70 23.59 -3.40
CA GLU A 686 -17.15 24.40 -4.48
C GLU A 686 -16.98 23.57 -5.77
N ILE A 687 -17.46 24.10 -6.87
CA ILE A 687 -17.30 23.53 -8.23
C ILE A 687 -15.81 23.30 -8.54
N TYR A 688 -14.93 24.17 -8.05
CA TYR A 688 -13.48 24.04 -8.17
C TYR A 688 -12.96 22.70 -7.63
N LEU A 689 -13.42 22.23 -6.47
CA LEU A 689 -12.97 20.96 -5.86
C LEU A 689 -13.37 19.76 -6.73
N LEU A 690 -14.62 19.76 -7.19
CA LEU A 690 -15.16 18.71 -8.04
C LEU A 690 -14.47 18.68 -9.40
N SER A 691 -14.37 19.82 -10.08
CA SER A 691 -13.75 19.91 -11.41
C SER A 691 -12.26 19.56 -11.38
N SER A 692 -11.51 20.02 -10.36
CA SER A 692 -10.09 19.67 -10.20
C SER A 692 -9.90 18.18 -9.97
N THR A 693 -10.75 17.55 -9.17
CA THR A 693 -10.69 16.10 -8.94
C THR A 693 -10.98 15.33 -10.23
N GLU A 694 -11.97 15.74 -11.03
CA GLU A 694 -12.27 15.11 -12.33
C GLU A 694 -11.11 15.26 -13.33
N ILE A 695 -10.40 16.38 -13.33
CA ILE A 695 -9.19 16.58 -14.14
C ILE A 695 -8.08 15.58 -13.71
N HIS A 696 -7.88 15.38 -12.41
CA HIS A 696 -6.89 14.41 -11.92
C HIS A 696 -7.29 12.96 -12.27
N VAL A 697 -8.56 12.62 -12.16
CA VAL A 697 -9.12 11.33 -12.62
C VAL A 697 -8.88 11.12 -14.10
N ALA A 698 -9.18 12.13 -14.92
CA ALA A 698 -8.95 12.07 -16.35
C ALA A 698 -7.48 11.84 -16.70
N SER A 699 -6.58 12.57 -16.03
CA SER A 699 -5.13 12.40 -16.22
C SER A 699 -4.70 10.98 -15.85
N MET A 700 -5.17 10.44 -14.73
CA MET A 700 -4.88 9.05 -14.31
C MET A 700 -5.33 8.04 -15.37
N TRP A 701 -6.55 8.17 -15.90
CA TRP A 701 -7.05 7.27 -16.95
C TRP A 701 -6.28 7.43 -18.28
N ALA A 702 -5.92 8.67 -18.64
CA ALA A 702 -5.16 8.96 -19.85
C ALA A 702 -3.78 8.30 -19.82
N PHE A 703 -3.05 8.40 -18.71
CA PHE A 703 -1.74 7.75 -18.57
C PHE A 703 -1.82 6.21 -18.54
N ARG A 704 -2.97 5.66 -18.13
CA ARG A 704 -3.24 4.21 -18.19
C ARG A 704 -3.77 3.75 -19.56
N GLY A 705 -3.84 4.61 -20.56
CA GLY A 705 -4.35 4.30 -21.89
C GLY A 705 -5.87 4.13 -21.97
N ARG A 706 -6.63 4.53 -20.94
CA ARG A 706 -8.09 4.42 -20.91
C ARG A 706 -8.74 5.74 -21.33
N PHE A 707 -8.55 6.10 -22.58
CA PHE A 707 -8.90 7.44 -23.11
C PHE A 707 -10.40 7.75 -23.08
N LYS A 708 -11.28 6.75 -23.25
CA LYS A 708 -12.74 6.97 -23.16
C LYS A 708 -13.16 7.41 -21.75
N MET A 709 -12.62 6.77 -20.72
CA MET A 709 -12.88 7.15 -19.33
C MET A 709 -12.28 8.53 -19.01
N ALA A 710 -11.11 8.83 -19.56
CA ALA A 710 -10.50 10.16 -19.45
C ALA A 710 -11.38 11.24 -20.08
N LEU A 711 -11.95 10.95 -21.28
CA LEU A 711 -12.85 11.86 -21.97
C LEU A 711 -14.11 12.15 -21.15
N GLU A 712 -14.76 11.13 -20.60
CA GLU A 712 -15.96 11.29 -19.76
C GLU A 712 -15.70 12.20 -18.54
N SER A 713 -14.55 11.99 -17.86
CA SER A 713 -14.16 12.81 -16.71
C SER A 713 -13.85 14.25 -17.12
N LEU A 714 -13.20 14.50 -18.27
CA LEU A 714 -12.91 15.85 -18.77
C LEU A 714 -14.19 16.58 -19.20
N LEU A 715 -15.11 15.90 -19.88
CA LEU A 715 -16.41 16.50 -20.23
C LEU A 715 -17.21 16.87 -18.99
N THR A 716 -17.15 16.05 -17.94
CA THR A 716 -17.76 16.35 -16.64
C THR A 716 -17.09 17.59 -16.02
N ALA A 717 -15.77 17.65 -15.99
CA ALA A 717 -15.01 18.80 -15.46
C ALA A 717 -15.33 20.08 -16.24
N HIS A 718 -15.43 19.98 -17.57
CA HIS A 718 -15.75 21.11 -18.45
C HIS A 718 -17.17 21.65 -18.19
N SER A 719 -18.18 20.75 -18.08
CA SER A 719 -19.56 21.14 -17.77
C SER A 719 -19.68 21.82 -16.40
N LEU A 720 -18.96 21.30 -15.40
CA LEU A 720 -18.90 21.92 -14.06
C LEU A 720 -18.33 23.34 -14.13
N LYS A 721 -17.22 23.54 -14.87
CA LYS A 721 -16.61 24.87 -15.00
C LYS A 721 -17.48 25.88 -15.74
N LEU A 722 -18.20 25.46 -16.74
CA LEU A 722 -19.15 26.33 -17.43
C LEU A 722 -20.37 26.70 -16.57
N ALA A 723 -20.68 25.93 -15.54
CA ALA A 723 -21.77 26.23 -14.60
C ALA A 723 -21.37 27.24 -13.50
N GLU A 724 -20.08 27.57 -13.36
CA GLU A 724 -19.61 28.59 -12.41
C GLU A 724 -20.07 29.98 -12.82
N SER A 725 -20.34 30.86 -11.84
CA SER A 725 -20.68 32.26 -12.07
C SER A 725 -19.86 33.16 -11.13
N PRO A 726 -18.93 33.95 -11.65
CA PRO A 726 -18.48 34.01 -13.05
C PRO A 726 -17.73 32.77 -13.52
N VAL A 727 -17.79 32.47 -14.80
CA VAL A 727 -17.06 31.32 -15.40
C VAL A 727 -15.55 31.52 -15.29
N ASP A 728 -14.87 30.52 -14.75
CA ASP A 728 -13.40 30.49 -14.68
C ASP A 728 -12.80 30.14 -16.05
N LEU A 729 -12.71 31.15 -16.93
CA LEU A 729 -12.24 31.00 -18.31
C LEU A 729 -10.80 30.45 -18.39
N GLN A 730 -9.91 30.85 -17.45
CA GLN A 730 -8.53 30.40 -17.46
C GLN A 730 -8.43 28.88 -17.27
N ASN A 731 -9.13 28.32 -16.28
CA ASN A 731 -9.13 26.88 -16.05
C ASN A 731 -9.95 26.13 -17.12
N THR A 732 -11.00 26.74 -17.65
CA THR A 732 -11.80 26.18 -18.77
C THR A 732 -10.92 25.97 -20.01
N CYS A 733 -10.07 26.92 -20.35
CA CYS A 733 -9.10 26.81 -21.46
C CYS A 733 -8.19 25.57 -21.30
N TRP A 734 -7.67 25.33 -20.11
CA TRP A 734 -6.82 24.17 -19.87
C TRP A 734 -7.56 22.82 -19.91
N ILE A 735 -8.85 22.79 -19.59
CA ILE A 735 -9.70 21.60 -19.77
C ILE A 735 -9.91 21.34 -21.27
N GLU A 736 -10.15 22.38 -22.04
CA GLU A 736 -10.31 22.31 -23.51
C GLU A 736 -9.03 21.81 -24.20
N ASP A 737 -7.84 22.24 -23.75
CA ASP A 737 -6.54 21.71 -24.18
C ASP A 737 -6.38 20.21 -23.87
N ASN A 738 -6.78 19.80 -22.65
CA ASN A 738 -6.76 18.38 -22.29
C ASN A 738 -7.76 17.56 -23.13
N LEU A 739 -8.95 18.08 -23.42
CA LEU A 739 -9.92 17.44 -24.32
C LEU A 739 -9.34 17.26 -25.72
N ALA A 740 -8.69 18.29 -26.28
CA ALA A 740 -7.98 18.19 -27.55
C ALA A 740 -6.94 17.07 -27.54
N SER A 741 -6.13 16.98 -26.46
CA SER A 741 -5.14 15.91 -26.30
C SER A 741 -5.79 14.52 -26.29
N ILE A 742 -6.93 14.33 -25.58
CA ILE A 742 -7.60 13.02 -25.49
C ILE A 742 -8.26 12.63 -26.83
N TYR A 743 -8.88 13.55 -27.55
CA TYR A 743 -9.37 13.28 -28.91
C TYR A 743 -8.22 12.88 -29.85
N GLY A 744 -7.07 13.54 -29.73
CA GLY A 744 -5.84 13.13 -30.44
C GLY A 744 -5.36 11.72 -30.04
N CYS A 745 -5.49 11.31 -28.76
CA CYS A 745 -5.21 9.95 -28.33
C CYS A 745 -6.15 8.92 -28.97
N LEU A 746 -7.42 9.28 -29.15
CA LEU A 746 -8.46 8.45 -29.79
C LEU A 746 -8.34 8.41 -31.33
N GLY A 747 -7.43 9.21 -31.92
CA GLY A 747 -7.24 9.30 -33.37
C GLY A 747 -8.23 10.22 -34.09
N ASP A 748 -9.11 10.90 -33.36
CA ASP A 748 -10.04 11.89 -33.89
C ASP A 748 -9.37 13.27 -33.94
N PHE A 749 -8.50 13.45 -34.94
CA PHE A 749 -7.66 14.65 -35.06
C PHE A 749 -8.48 15.90 -35.47
N ASP A 750 -9.58 15.74 -36.19
CA ASP A 750 -10.42 16.87 -36.56
C ASP A 750 -11.11 17.47 -35.36
N THR A 751 -11.75 16.64 -34.55
CA THR A 751 -12.37 17.08 -33.29
C THR A 751 -11.31 17.62 -32.31
N ALA A 752 -10.09 17.01 -32.27
CA ALA A 752 -8.99 17.53 -31.46
C ALA A 752 -8.59 18.96 -31.85
N ILE A 753 -8.52 19.27 -33.18
CA ILE A 753 -8.21 20.59 -33.70
C ILE A 753 -9.34 21.59 -33.36
N GLU A 754 -10.59 21.17 -33.38
CA GLU A 754 -11.71 22.01 -32.95
C GLU A 754 -11.58 22.40 -31.49
N TRP A 755 -11.27 21.46 -30.61
CA TRP A 755 -11.10 21.73 -29.18
C TRP A 755 -9.89 22.64 -28.90
N ILE A 756 -8.76 22.49 -29.60
CA ILE A 756 -7.61 23.38 -29.40
C ILE A 756 -7.90 24.81 -29.90
N LYS A 757 -8.61 24.96 -31.01
CA LYS A 757 -9.08 26.29 -31.47
C LYS A 757 -10.01 26.93 -30.45
N ARG A 758 -10.89 26.15 -29.85
CA ARG A 758 -11.78 26.62 -28.77
C ARG A 758 -10.97 27.07 -27.55
N SER A 759 -9.94 26.33 -27.16
CA SER A 759 -9.07 26.73 -26.03
C SER A 759 -8.35 28.06 -26.32
N TYR A 760 -7.93 28.32 -27.55
CA TYR A 760 -7.39 29.63 -27.95
C TYR A 760 -8.41 30.75 -27.76
N ALA A 761 -9.62 30.59 -28.28
CA ALA A 761 -10.67 31.57 -28.14
C ALA A 761 -11.10 31.80 -26.69
N THR A 762 -11.07 30.76 -25.86
CA THR A 762 -11.34 30.88 -24.42
C THR A 762 -10.22 31.62 -23.70
N TRP A 763 -8.94 31.41 -24.10
CA TRP A 763 -7.81 32.16 -23.55
C TRP A 763 -7.87 33.65 -23.94
N GLU A 764 -8.18 33.98 -25.18
CA GLU A 764 -8.33 35.37 -25.66
C GLU A 764 -9.44 36.10 -24.87
N ARG A 765 -10.62 35.50 -24.72
CA ARG A 765 -11.71 36.05 -23.89
C ARG A 765 -11.29 36.26 -22.45
N TRP A 766 -10.51 35.34 -21.88
CA TRP A 766 -10.00 35.51 -20.53
C TRP A 766 -9.01 36.69 -20.45
N SER A 767 -8.06 36.78 -21.37
CA SER A 767 -7.10 37.90 -21.48
C SER A 767 -7.82 39.25 -21.58
N GLU A 768 -8.77 39.37 -22.47
CA GLU A 768 -9.61 40.56 -22.63
C GLU A 768 -10.34 40.91 -21.34
N SER A 769 -10.87 39.91 -20.62
CA SER A 769 -11.62 40.13 -19.37
C SER A 769 -10.76 40.71 -18.23
N THR A 770 -9.46 40.48 -18.28
CA THR A 770 -8.49 40.98 -17.28
C THR A 770 -8.00 42.39 -17.58
N GLY A 771 -8.22 42.89 -18.78
CA GLY A 771 -7.65 44.17 -19.26
C GLY A 771 -6.15 44.16 -19.50
N VAL A 772 -5.53 42.97 -19.48
CA VAL A 772 -4.10 42.74 -19.72
C VAL A 772 -3.95 41.79 -20.90
N ASP A 773 -3.12 42.19 -21.89
CA ASP A 773 -2.82 41.35 -23.05
C ASP A 773 -1.87 40.20 -22.66
N PHE A 774 -2.44 39.07 -22.25
CA PHE A 774 -1.68 37.87 -21.98
C PHE A 774 -1.45 37.08 -23.28
N LYS A 775 -0.19 36.95 -23.69
CA LYS A 775 0.19 36.11 -24.85
C LYS A 775 -0.34 34.68 -24.70
N CYS A 776 -0.70 34.07 -25.82
CA CYS A 776 -1.12 32.67 -25.86
C CYS A 776 -0.01 31.76 -25.24
N PRO A 777 -0.35 30.90 -24.27
CA PRO A 777 0.64 30.04 -23.62
C PRO A 777 1.33 29.09 -24.60
N PRO A 778 2.66 28.97 -24.56
CA PRO A 778 3.41 28.06 -25.43
C PRO A 778 2.96 26.60 -25.33
N LEU A 779 2.40 26.19 -24.19
CA LEU A 779 1.89 24.83 -23.99
C LEU A 779 0.67 24.50 -24.85
N LEU A 780 -0.21 25.46 -25.14
CA LEU A 780 -1.33 25.27 -26.05
C LEU A 780 -0.84 25.04 -27.48
N LYS A 781 0.20 25.80 -27.89
CA LYS A 781 0.86 25.62 -29.21
C LYS A 781 1.58 24.27 -29.29
N LEU A 782 2.21 23.82 -28.19
CA LEU A 782 2.84 22.50 -28.13
C LEU A 782 1.80 21.38 -28.30
N THR A 783 0.64 21.47 -27.62
CA THR A 783 -0.44 20.49 -27.78
C THR A 783 -0.98 20.50 -29.23
N HIS A 784 -1.18 21.68 -29.82
CA HIS A 784 -1.64 21.83 -31.20
C HIS A 784 -0.62 21.22 -32.19
N GLY A 785 0.66 21.58 -32.07
CA GLY A 785 1.72 21.03 -32.92
C GLY A 785 1.81 19.50 -32.84
N ARG A 786 1.62 18.93 -31.66
CA ARG A 786 1.60 17.47 -31.43
C ARG A 786 0.41 16.81 -32.13
N ILE A 787 -0.80 17.36 -32.00
CA ILE A 787 -2.01 16.87 -32.67
C ILE A 787 -1.81 16.90 -34.19
N LEU A 788 -1.30 18.00 -34.72
CA LEU A 788 -1.02 18.16 -36.14
C LEU A 788 0.06 17.18 -36.66
N THR A 789 1.11 16.93 -35.86
CA THR A 789 2.16 15.95 -36.21
C THR A 789 1.57 14.54 -36.37
N HIS A 790 0.79 14.08 -35.42
CA HIS A 790 0.16 12.75 -35.49
C HIS A 790 -1.01 12.70 -36.50
N GLY A 791 -1.63 13.82 -36.82
CA GLY A 791 -2.64 13.98 -37.87
C GLY A 791 -2.07 14.13 -39.27
N GLY A 792 -0.73 14.07 -39.47
CA GLY A 792 -0.07 14.16 -40.79
C GLY A 792 0.02 15.57 -41.38
N ARG A 793 -0.39 16.62 -40.64
CA ARG A 793 -0.33 18.03 -41.08
C ARG A 793 1.02 18.66 -40.70
N LEU A 794 2.12 18.14 -41.30
CA LEU A 794 3.47 18.38 -40.82
C LEU A 794 3.93 19.84 -40.94
N ASP A 795 3.56 20.54 -42.02
CA ASP A 795 3.96 21.95 -42.22
C ASP A 795 3.31 22.86 -41.15
N GLU A 796 2.04 22.65 -40.86
CA GLU A 796 1.33 23.40 -39.81
C GLU A 796 1.88 23.05 -38.42
N ALA A 797 2.19 21.78 -38.18
CA ALA A 797 2.81 21.33 -36.94
C ALA A 797 4.15 22.07 -36.72
N ARG A 798 4.97 22.21 -37.74
CA ARG A 798 6.24 22.92 -37.66
C ARG A 798 6.06 24.37 -37.19
N VAL A 799 5.08 25.09 -37.75
CA VAL A 799 4.80 26.48 -37.33
C VAL A 799 4.44 26.54 -35.84
N GLN A 800 3.51 25.67 -35.40
CA GLN A 800 3.08 25.68 -34.02
C GLN A 800 4.19 25.28 -33.04
N LEU A 801 5.03 24.31 -33.43
CA LEU A 801 6.13 23.85 -32.55
C LEU A 801 7.27 24.85 -32.48
N THR A 802 7.54 25.60 -33.59
CA THR A 802 8.53 26.70 -33.58
C THR A 802 8.09 27.81 -32.63
N GLU A 803 6.83 28.24 -32.72
CA GLU A 803 6.30 29.26 -31.79
C GLU A 803 6.25 28.77 -30.34
N ALA A 804 6.01 27.47 -30.13
CA ALA A 804 6.02 26.87 -28.80
C ALA A 804 7.41 26.88 -28.16
N ILE A 805 8.45 26.45 -28.93
CA ILE A 805 9.81 26.37 -28.41
C ILE A 805 10.39 27.77 -28.15
N ASP A 806 10.14 28.74 -29.03
CA ASP A 806 10.57 30.13 -28.85
C ASP A 806 9.97 30.76 -27.61
N GLY A 807 8.67 30.51 -27.39
CA GLY A 807 7.97 30.97 -26.19
C GLY A 807 8.47 30.30 -24.88
N LEU A 808 8.82 29.01 -24.93
CA LEU A 808 9.35 28.28 -23.77
C LEU A 808 10.78 28.69 -23.44
N LEU A 809 11.63 28.93 -24.44
CA LEU A 809 13.01 29.38 -24.24
C LEU A 809 13.10 30.82 -23.72
N SER A 810 12.11 31.66 -24.02
CA SER A 810 12.03 33.05 -23.56
C SER A 810 11.26 33.20 -22.23
N ALA A 811 10.74 32.11 -21.65
CA ALA A 811 9.96 32.17 -20.41
C ALA A 811 10.82 32.49 -19.17
N GLU A 812 10.34 33.41 -18.33
CA GLU A 812 10.95 33.74 -17.04
C GLU A 812 9.94 33.48 -15.90
N PRO A 813 10.27 32.59 -14.94
CA PRO A 813 11.46 31.74 -14.86
C PRO A 813 11.46 30.64 -15.93
N PHE A 814 12.68 30.23 -16.34
CA PHE A 814 12.85 29.16 -17.34
C PHE A 814 12.18 27.84 -16.89
N VAL A 815 11.45 27.20 -17.82
CA VAL A 815 10.70 25.98 -17.55
C VAL A 815 11.29 24.80 -18.35
N TRP A 816 12.25 24.10 -17.74
CA TRP A 816 13.03 23.06 -18.39
C TRP A 816 12.20 21.85 -18.86
N ALA A 817 11.24 21.36 -18.07
CA ALA A 817 10.48 20.14 -18.38
C ALA A 817 9.55 20.31 -19.60
N PRO A 818 8.74 21.38 -19.72
CA PRO A 818 8.00 21.67 -20.94
C PRO A 818 8.90 21.88 -22.16
N THR A 819 10.06 22.50 -21.99
CA THR A 819 11.01 22.74 -23.08
C THR A 819 11.60 21.42 -23.58
N ALA A 820 11.99 20.51 -22.70
CA ALA A 820 12.42 19.16 -23.06
C ALA A 820 11.32 18.41 -23.83
N THR A 821 10.06 18.48 -23.35
CA THR A 821 8.91 17.85 -24.02
C THR A 821 8.64 18.45 -25.40
N CYS A 822 8.84 19.76 -25.58
CA CYS A 822 8.70 20.41 -26.86
C CYS A 822 9.78 19.93 -27.85
N LYS A 823 11.04 19.85 -27.41
CA LYS A 823 12.14 19.30 -28.22
C LYS A 823 11.90 17.86 -28.63
N PHE A 824 11.38 17.04 -27.68
CA PHE A 824 10.95 15.67 -27.99
C PHE A 824 9.90 15.65 -29.13
N THR A 825 8.88 16.51 -29.03
CA THR A 825 7.82 16.58 -30.05
C THR A 825 8.36 17.05 -31.41
N ILE A 826 9.32 17.98 -31.42
CA ILE A 826 10.01 18.40 -32.64
C ILE A 826 10.83 17.22 -33.22
N GLY A 827 11.53 16.46 -32.39
CA GLY A 827 12.21 15.24 -32.82
C GLY A 827 11.25 14.24 -33.47
N ARG A 828 10.07 14.05 -32.91
CA ARG A 828 9.01 13.21 -33.51
C ARG A 828 8.52 13.77 -34.87
N LEU A 829 8.29 15.06 -34.95
CA LEU A 829 7.94 15.70 -36.25
C LEU A 829 8.99 15.40 -37.31
N LEU A 830 10.29 15.57 -37.01
CA LEU A 830 11.38 15.29 -37.91
C LEU A 830 11.45 13.80 -38.32
N MET A 831 11.11 12.88 -37.43
CA MET A 831 10.98 11.45 -37.79
C MET A 831 9.84 11.22 -38.78
N PHE A 832 8.68 11.86 -38.60
CA PHE A 832 7.58 11.78 -39.58
C PHE A 832 7.95 12.38 -40.96
N GLU A 833 8.86 13.35 -40.97
CA GLU A 833 9.39 13.92 -42.21
C GLU A 833 10.53 13.08 -42.86
N GLY A 834 10.95 11.99 -42.21
CA GLY A 834 12.08 11.16 -42.67
C GLY A 834 13.45 11.79 -42.42
N LYS A 835 13.56 12.86 -41.64
CA LYS A 835 14.80 13.57 -41.31
C LYS A 835 15.45 13.01 -40.05
N TYR A 836 15.89 11.76 -40.11
CA TYR A 836 16.30 10.99 -38.94
C TYR A 836 17.52 11.55 -38.22
N GLU A 837 18.54 12.07 -38.94
CA GLU A 837 19.72 12.67 -38.29
C GLU A 837 19.38 13.92 -37.48
N ALA A 838 18.52 14.78 -38.00
CA ALA A 838 18.04 15.96 -37.28
C ALA A 838 17.13 15.58 -36.11
N ALA A 839 16.34 14.52 -36.29
CA ALA A 839 15.49 13.97 -35.25
C ALA A 839 16.33 13.45 -34.07
N GLU A 840 17.38 12.68 -34.34
CA GLU A 840 18.30 12.16 -33.34
C GLU A 840 18.94 13.30 -32.52
N SER A 841 19.46 14.33 -33.18
CA SER A 841 20.02 15.51 -32.50
C SER A 841 19.00 16.16 -31.55
N MET A 842 17.77 16.36 -32.02
CA MET A 842 16.71 16.98 -31.21
C MET A 842 16.28 16.12 -30.04
N LEU A 843 16.24 14.80 -30.23
CA LEU A 843 15.94 13.85 -29.14
C LEU A 843 17.06 13.81 -28.10
N LEU A 844 18.32 13.86 -28.50
CA LEU A 844 19.47 13.95 -27.58
C LEU A 844 19.48 15.27 -26.80
N GLU A 845 19.12 16.39 -27.45
CA GLU A 845 18.96 17.67 -26.77
C GLU A 845 17.81 17.62 -25.74
N SER A 846 16.69 16.99 -26.10
CA SER A 846 15.57 16.74 -25.17
C SER A 846 16.03 15.92 -23.97
N GLN A 847 16.77 14.83 -24.21
CA GLN A 847 17.33 13.97 -23.16
C GLN A 847 18.28 14.74 -22.25
N SER A 848 19.24 15.45 -22.82
CA SER A 848 20.22 16.26 -22.07
C SER A 848 19.52 17.27 -21.18
N MET A 849 18.52 17.98 -21.70
CA MET A 849 17.74 18.96 -20.92
C MET A 849 16.93 18.28 -19.81
N TRP A 850 16.33 17.13 -20.08
CA TRP A 850 15.59 16.37 -19.09
C TRP A 850 16.48 15.92 -17.94
N LEU A 851 17.66 15.39 -18.22
CA LEU A 851 18.63 14.93 -17.23
C LEU A 851 19.27 16.08 -16.43
N GLN A 852 19.40 17.28 -17.01
CA GLN A 852 19.87 18.48 -16.27
C GLN A 852 18.85 19.01 -15.25
N GLY A 853 17.58 18.65 -15.41
CA GLY A 853 16.53 19.02 -14.47
C GLY A 853 16.48 18.15 -13.20
N ASP A 854 17.60 17.52 -12.83
CA ASP A 854 17.74 16.65 -11.65
C ASP A 854 16.74 15.49 -11.65
N LYS A 855 16.61 14.84 -12.81
CA LYS A 855 15.73 13.67 -12.99
C LYS A 855 16.56 12.40 -13.18
N SER A 856 16.08 11.28 -12.62
CA SER A 856 16.70 9.98 -12.83
C SER A 856 16.68 9.58 -14.32
N ARG A 857 17.74 8.91 -14.74
CA ARG A 857 17.81 8.28 -16.07
C ARG A 857 16.73 7.22 -16.27
N ALA A 858 16.27 6.60 -15.20
CA ALA A 858 15.25 5.57 -15.23
C ALA A 858 13.83 6.11 -15.32
N LEU A 859 13.61 7.43 -15.21
CA LEU A 859 12.28 8.01 -15.29
C LEU A 859 11.59 7.68 -16.60
N ASP A 860 10.29 7.42 -16.52
CA ASP A 860 9.42 7.00 -17.63
C ASP A 860 9.59 7.88 -18.89
N PHE A 861 9.70 9.21 -18.74
CA PHE A 861 9.90 10.09 -19.89
C PHE A 861 11.27 9.92 -20.56
N ASN A 862 12.34 9.68 -19.80
CA ASN A 862 13.63 9.34 -20.39
C ASN A 862 13.54 8.01 -21.17
N GLY A 863 12.84 7.01 -20.63
CA GLY A 863 12.61 5.74 -21.33
C GLY A 863 11.91 5.92 -22.68
N ILE A 864 10.98 6.89 -22.76
CA ILE A 864 10.30 7.24 -24.03
C ILE A 864 11.27 7.90 -25.01
N ILE A 865 12.12 8.82 -24.55
CA ILE A 865 13.14 9.45 -25.42
C ILE A 865 14.10 8.39 -25.96
N VAL A 866 14.61 7.51 -25.09
CA VAL A 866 15.55 6.45 -25.47
C VAL A 866 14.91 5.45 -26.44
N TYR A 867 13.62 5.13 -26.24
CA TYR A 867 12.87 4.33 -27.22
C TYR A 867 12.82 5.00 -28.61
N GLN A 868 12.57 6.31 -28.66
CA GLN A 868 12.53 7.04 -29.93
C GLN A 868 13.92 7.16 -30.57
N LEU A 869 14.98 7.30 -29.78
CA LEU A 869 16.37 7.23 -30.27
C LEU A 869 16.65 5.86 -30.89
N GLY A 870 16.23 4.78 -30.25
CA GLY A 870 16.35 3.42 -30.79
C GLY A 870 15.55 3.23 -32.10
N SER A 871 14.32 3.75 -32.15
CA SER A 871 13.50 3.73 -33.38
C SER A 871 14.12 4.57 -34.50
N CYS A 872 14.68 5.73 -34.17
CA CYS A 872 15.38 6.61 -35.14
C CYS A 872 16.61 5.92 -35.70
N ALA A 873 17.48 5.36 -34.87
CA ALA A 873 18.67 4.61 -35.29
C ALA A 873 18.31 3.39 -36.18
N PHE A 874 17.21 2.70 -35.85
CA PHE A 874 16.70 1.59 -36.66
C PHE A 874 16.29 2.04 -38.06
N MET A 875 15.59 3.18 -38.16
CA MET A 875 15.19 3.76 -39.44
C MET A 875 16.37 4.29 -40.26
N GLN A 876 17.48 4.68 -39.62
CA GLN A 876 18.74 5.04 -40.24
C GLN A 876 19.53 3.81 -40.74
N GLY A 877 19.12 2.59 -40.41
CA GLY A 877 19.85 1.36 -40.68
C GLY A 877 21.02 1.09 -39.72
N ASN A 878 21.17 1.89 -38.66
CA ASN A 878 22.18 1.68 -37.59
C ASN A 878 21.65 0.72 -36.55
N VAL A 879 21.67 -0.57 -36.86
CA VAL A 879 21.03 -1.62 -36.09
C VAL A 879 21.72 -1.85 -34.71
N ASP A 880 23.03 -1.64 -34.63
CA ASP A 880 23.78 -1.75 -33.38
C ASP A 880 23.36 -0.66 -32.36
N ALA A 881 23.30 0.60 -32.83
CA ALA A 881 22.82 1.70 -32.00
C ALA A 881 21.36 1.52 -31.62
N ALA A 882 20.53 1.07 -32.57
CA ALA A 882 19.12 0.77 -32.31
C ALA A 882 18.97 -0.28 -31.20
N LEU A 883 19.71 -1.39 -31.29
CA LEU A 883 19.67 -2.46 -30.29
C LEU A 883 20.08 -1.96 -28.90
N LYS A 884 21.15 -1.15 -28.82
CA LYS A 884 21.61 -0.56 -27.57
C LYS A 884 20.52 0.30 -26.92
N HIS A 885 19.94 1.24 -27.66
CA HIS A 885 18.91 2.14 -27.15
C HIS A 885 17.61 1.39 -26.80
N LEU A 886 17.20 0.41 -27.62
CA LEU A 886 15.99 -0.36 -27.33
C LEU A 886 16.14 -1.29 -26.11
N GLN A 887 17.33 -1.85 -25.88
CA GLN A 887 17.63 -2.58 -24.66
C GLN A 887 17.57 -1.68 -23.43
N GLU A 888 18.14 -0.47 -23.54
CA GLU A 888 18.04 0.55 -22.50
C GLU A 888 16.58 0.94 -22.23
N ALA A 889 15.80 1.24 -23.27
CA ALA A 889 14.38 1.56 -23.13
C ALA A 889 13.56 0.41 -22.53
N LYS A 890 13.89 -0.87 -22.87
CA LYS A 890 13.28 -2.05 -22.27
C LYS A 890 13.52 -2.09 -20.75
N VAL A 891 14.75 -1.83 -20.34
CA VAL A 891 15.11 -1.84 -18.91
C VAL A 891 14.33 -0.76 -18.16
N ILE A 892 14.30 0.49 -18.67
CA ILE A 892 13.56 1.58 -18.04
C ILE A 892 12.06 1.28 -17.99
N SER A 893 11.46 0.85 -19.10
CA SER A 893 10.03 0.57 -19.17
C SER A 893 9.61 -0.65 -18.34
N SER A 894 10.54 -1.58 -18.02
CA SER A 894 10.26 -2.72 -17.14
C SER A 894 10.00 -2.31 -15.70
N ILE A 895 10.57 -1.18 -15.24
CA ILE A 895 10.32 -0.62 -13.90
C ILE A 895 8.84 -0.24 -13.76
N HIS A 896 8.27 0.29 -14.82
CA HIS A 896 6.90 0.81 -14.87
C HIS A 896 5.90 -0.16 -15.55
N LYS A 897 6.27 -1.42 -15.78
CA LYS A 897 5.45 -2.39 -16.51
C LYS A 897 4.05 -2.60 -15.93
N ASP A 898 3.91 -2.51 -14.61
CA ASP A 898 2.62 -2.70 -13.92
C ASP A 898 1.71 -1.47 -14.05
N THR A 899 2.30 -0.29 -14.13
CA THR A 899 1.57 0.99 -14.28
C THR A 899 1.38 1.39 -15.74
N HIS A 900 2.37 1.10 -16.60
CA HIS A 900 2.38 1.45 -18.02
C HIS A 900 2.72 0.24 -18.92
N PRO A 901 1.94 -0.84 -18.87
CA PRO A 901 2.27 -2.08 -19.59
C PRO A 901 2.34 -1.90 -21.13
N ALA A 902 1.59 -0.94 -21.69
CA ALA A 902 1.60 -0.67 -23.14
C ALA A 902 2.95 -0.16 -23.65
N LYS A 903 3.64 0.69 -22.88
CA LYS A 903 4.99 1.19 -23.25
C LYS A 903 6.02 0.07 -23.23
N TYR A 904 5.97 -0.77 -22.22
CA TYR A 904 6.83 -1.94 -22.11
C TYR A 904 6.58 -2.91 -23.27
N ALA A 905 5.32 -3.21 -23.58
CA ALA A 905 4.96 -4.06 -24.69
C ALA A 905 5.43 -3.51 -26.05
N ARG A 906 5.26 -2.20 -26.32
CA ARG A 906 5.76 -1.52 -27.52
C ARG A 906 7.29 -1.64 -27.63
N CYS A 907 7.99 -1.44 -26.52
CA CYS A 907 9.45 -1.55 -26.50
C CYS A 907 9.92 -2.97 -26.82
N LEU A 908 9.28 -4.01 -26.28
CA LEU A 908 9.57 -5.42 -26.59
C LEU A 908 9.31 -5.73 -28.06
N PHE A 909 8.23 -5.18 -28.63
CA PHE A 909 7.90 -5.35 -30.04
C PHE A 909 9.00 -4.79 -30.94
N LYS A 910 9.39 -3.52 -30.75
CA LYS A 910 10.44 -2.87 -31.54
C LYS A 910 11.81 -3.53 -31.36
N LEU A 911 12.11 -3.95 -30.12
CA LEU A 911 13.34 -4.72 -29.84
C LEU A 911 13.37 -6.04 -30.62
N SER A 912 12.22 -6.72 -30.78
CA SER A 912 12.14 -7.95 -31.59
C SER A 912 12.46 -7.70 -33.08
N GLU A 913 12.02 -6.57 -33.61
CA GLU A 913 12.33 -6.18 -34.99
C GLU A 913 13.84 -5.92 -35.20
N ALA A 914 14.46 -5.22 -34.22
CA ALA A 914 15.89 -4.96 -34.25
C ALA A 914 16.73 -6.25 -34.11
N LEU A 915 16.32 -7.16 -33.18
CA LEU A 915 17.01 -8.44 -32.99
C LEU A 915 16.99 -9.33 -34.23
N ARG A 916 15.91 -9.32 -35.01
CA ARG A 916 15.81 -10.10 -36.27
C ARG A 916 16.81 -9.69 -37.34
N GLN A 917 17.41 -8.51 -37.22
CA GLN A 917 18.46 -8.08 -38.16
C GLN A 917 19.83 -8.75 -37.84
N PHE A 918 19.97 -9.44 -36.70
CA PHE A 918 21.18 -10.11 -36.32
C PHE A 918 21.06 -11.62 -36.53
N PRO A 919 21.94 -12.22 -37.36
CA PRO A 919 21.98 -13.68 -37.54
C PRO A 919 22.18 -14.41 -36.18
N GLY A 920 21.37 -15.44 -35.92
CA GLY A 920 21.46 -16.27 -34.72
C GLY A 920 20.74 -15.73 -33.49
N ARG A 921 20.03 -14.59 -33.59
CA ARG A 921 19.21 -14.05 -32.50
C ARG A 921 17.69 -14.17 -32.74
N GLU A 922 17.28 -15.00 -33.68
CA GLU A 922 15.90 -15.19 -34.09
C GLU A 922 15.03 -15.73 -32.92
N ALA A 923 15.56 -16.66 -32.14
CA ALA A 923 14.86 -17.24 -30.98
C ALA A 923 14.61 -16.18 -29.90
N GLU A 924 15.56 -15.30 -29.66
CA GLU A 924 15.40 -14.17 -28.72
C GLU A 924 14.36 -13.17 -29.25
N ALA A 925 14.42 -12.85 -30.55
CA ALA A 925 13.43 -11.97 -31.18
C ALA A 925 12.02 -12.52 -31.05
N ASP A 926 11.81 -13.83 -31.28
CA ASP A 926 10.51 -14.47 -31.19
C ASP A 926 9.99 -14.49 -29.75
N GLU A 927 10.88 -14.66 -28.76
CA GLU A 927 10.52 -14.56 -27.35
C GLU A 927 10.01 -13.15 -26.98
N GLN A 928 10.75 -12.08 -27.41
CA GLN A 928 10.33 -10.71 -27.14
C GLN A 928 9.00 -10.40 -27.83
N LEU A 929 8.83 -10.83 -29.09
CA LEU A 929 7.59 -10.62 -29.85
C LEU A 929 6.40 -11.32 -29.18
N LYS A 930 6.58 -12.55 -28.71
CA LYS A 930 5.54 -13.29 -27.99
C LYS A 930 5.12 -12.56 -26.72
N LYS A 931 6.08 -12.13 -25.89
CA LYS A 931 5.82 -11.35 -24.69
C LYS A 931 5.06 -10.04 -25.00
N ALA A 932 5.46 -9.32 -26.06
CA ALA A 932 4.79 -8.10 -26.48
C ALA A 932 3.33 -8.34 -26.84
N LYS A 933 3.05 -9.39 -27.64
CA LYS A 933 1.70 -9.76 -28.04
C LYS A 933 0.83 -10.22 -26.86
N ASP A 934 1.37 -11.03 -25.98
CA ASP A 934 0.65 -11.51 -24.81
C ASP A 934 0.23 -10.33 -23.91
N LEU A 935 1.12 -9.37 -23.67
CA LEU A 935 0.81 -8.14 -22.94
C LEU A 935 -0.25 -7.29 -23.66
N TYR A 936 -0.13 -7.12 -24.98
CA TYR A 936 -1.09 -6.37 -25.78
C TYR A 936 -2.52 -6.94 -25.62
N PHE A 937 -2.68 -8.24 -25.82
CA PHE A 937 -3.98 -8.90 -25.66
C PHE A 937 -4.52 -8.87 -24.22
N GLN A 938 -3.63 -8.94 -23.23
CA GLN A 938 -4.00 -8.79 -21.82
C GLN A 938 -4.54 -7.38 -21.51
N ILE A 939 -3.92 -6.33 -22.07
CA ILE A 939 -4.35 -4.94 -21.89
C ILE A 939 -5.72 -4.71 -22.55
N ILE A 940 -5.91 -5.18 -23.78
CA ILE A 940 -7.18 -5.04 -24.51
C ILE A 940 -8.28 -5.86 -23.85
N GLY A 941 -8.01 -7.09 -23.44
CA GLY A 941 -8.97 -7.93 -22.72
C GLY A 941 -9.48 -7.29 -21.43
N LYS A 942 -8.60 -6.67 -20.65
CA LYS A 942 -8.97 -5.87 -19.46
C LYS A 942 -9.76 -4.59 -19.81
N SER A 943 -9.49 -3.99 -20.97
CA SER A 943 -10.21 -2.79 -21.41
C SER A 943 -11.64 -3.10 -21.91
N GLN A 944 -11.85 -4.25 -22.56
CA GLN A 944 -13.17 -4.68 -23.02
C GLN A 944 -14.09 -5.14 -21.91
N ALA A 945 -13.56 -5.62 -20.78
CA ALA A 945 -14.36 -6.01 -19.61
C ALA A 945 -15.06 -4.81 -18.93
N THR A 946 -14.64 -3.59 -19.22
CA THR A 946 -15.24 -2.35 -18.68
C THR A 946 -16.19 -1.63 -19.63
N THR A 947 -16.38 -2.12 -20.87
CA THR A 947 -17.25 -1.45 -21.86
C THR A 947 -18.31 -2.44 -22.36
N ILE A 948 -19.53 -2.29 -21.86
CA ILE A 948 -20.72 -2.98 -22.40
C ILE A 948 -21.11 -2.29 -23.70
N GLN A 949 -20.59 -2.76 -24.81
CA GLN A 949 -21.22 -2.79 -26.15
C GLN A 949 -20.17 -3.28 -27.16
N ARG A 950 -20.33 -4.55 -27.60
CA ARG A 950 -19.60 -5.08 -28.77
C ARG A 950 -20.21 -4.53 -30.05
N PRO A 951 -19.42 -4.09 -31.03
CA PRO A 951 -19.83 -4.21 -32.42
C PRO A 951 -19.92 -5.72 -32.74
N LYS A 952 -21.01 -6.12 -33.33
CA LYS A 952 -21.19 -7.47 -33.88
C LYS A 952 -20.33 -7.61 -35.13
N ASP A 953 -19.06 -7.97 -34.96
CA ASP A 953 -18.28 -8.60 -36.02
C ASP A 953 -17.35 -9.65 -35.37
N ASN A 954 -17.78 -10.87 -35.49
CA ASN A 954 -17.20 -12.08 -34.92
C ASN A 954 -16.19 -12.68 -35.92
N SER A 955 -15.09 -11.99 -36.25
CA SER A 955 -14.06 -12.57 -37.13
C SER A 955 -12.63 -12.12 -36.80
N LEU A 956 -12.29 -11.88 -35.53
CA LEU A 956 -10.89 -11.76 -35.13
C LEU A 956 -10.38 -13.15 -34.75
N THR A 957 -9.92 -13.88 -35.75
CA THR A 957 -9.08 -15.07 -35.57
C THR A 957 -7.71 -14.63 -35.03
N GLN A 958 -7.10 -15.44 -34.15
CA GLN A 958 -5.80 -15.24 -33.49
C GLN A 958 -4.58 -15.02 -34.42
N SER A 959 -4.76 -14.73 -35.70
CA SER A 959 -3.71 -14.61 -36.71
C SER A 959 -3.50 -13.19 -37.25
N GLU A 960 -4.16 -12.14 -36.77
CA GLU A 960 -3.90 -10.78 -37.22
C GLU A 960 -2.55 -10.28 -36.73
N GLN A 961 -1.73 -9.78 -37.66
CA GLN A 961 -0.40 -9.24 -37.41
C GLN A 961 -0.52 -7.98 -36.56
N VAL A 962 -0.22 -8.08 -35.24
CA VAL A 962 -0.06 -6.91 -34.38
C VAL A 962 1.10 -6.06 -34.92
N LYS A 963 0.87 -4.77 -35.11
CA LYS A 963 1.83 -3.78 -35.58
C LYS A 963 2.24 -2.82 -34.44
N GLU A 964 3.31 -2.07 -34.66
CA GLU A 964 3.78 -1.07 -33.68
C GLU A 964 2.71 0.01 -33.41
N GLU A 965 1.99 0.45 -34.44
CA GLU A 965 0.90 1.43 -34.32
C GLU A 965 -0.23 0.99 -33.41
N ASP A 966 -0.47 -0.32 -33.27
CA ASP A 966 -1.50 -0.85 -32.38
C ASP A 966 -1.19 -0.55 -30.91
N PHE A 967 0.09 -0.63 -30.53
CA PHE A 967 0.54 -0.24 -29.18
C PHE A 967 0.41 1.27 -28.96
N ASP A 968 0.68 2.07 -29.99
CA ASP A 968 0.54 3.53 -29.91
C ASP A 968 -0.90 3.96 -29.59
N THR A 969 -1.91 3.20 -30.03
CA THR A 969 -3.32 3.46 -29.66
C THR A 969 -3.57 3.37 -28.15
N LEU A 970 -2.71 2.70 -27.41
CA LEU A 970 -2.80 2.50 -25.95
C LEU A 970 -1.91 3.49 -25.15
N ILE A 971 -1.14 4.33 -25.83
CA ILE A 971 -0.18 5.26 -25.23
C ILE A 971 -0.66 6.70 -25.45
N HIS A 972 -0.51 7.56 -24.44
CA HIS A 972 -0.91 8.97 -24.54
C HIS A 972 -0.12 9.67 -25.67
N ILE A 973 -0.79 10.52 -26.46
CA ILE A 973 -0.23 11.20 -27.65
C ILE A 973 1.05 12.00 -27.35
N SER A 974 1.24 12.46 -26.11
CA SER A 974 2.48 13.16 -25.71
C SER A 974 3.67 12.22 -25.53
N GLN A 975 3.46 10.91 -25.66
CA GLN A 975 4.43 9.87 -25.34
C GLN A 975 4.57 8.81 -26.48
N ARG A 976 3.86 9.04 -27.58
CA ARG A 976 3.92 8.18 -28.77
C ARG A 976 5.20 8.32 -29.56
#